data_8fa67f6cc35224e301608003da82bf38
#
_entry.id   8fa67f6cc35224e301608003da82bf38
#
_cell.length_a   1.000
_cell.length_b   1.000
_cell.length_c   1.000
_cell.angle_alpha   90.00
_cell.angle_beta   90.00
_cell.angle_gamma   90.00
#
_symmetry.space_group_name_H-M   'P 1'
#
loop_
_entity.id
_entity.type
_entity.pdbx_description
1 polymer ?
#
loop_
_entity_poly.entity_id
_entity_poly.type
_entity_poly.pdbx_seq_one_letter_code
_entity_poly.pdbx_strand_id
1 'polypeptide(L)'
;MNRYPLWKYLVMAAVLVVGIVYALPNLYGEAPAVQISSAHPGHDQPDQALLQRGDAALAQAGIHPVRAVIDGATLNYSFASTEVQLHAREVLARALNPQRDQPSYIVAVNLLSRSPAWLTALHAHPMYLGLDLRGGVHFLLQVDMQAALHKKLDSIAGELRASMRDKDVRYSELKRVGDAVQMQFHDPEMFRAALPLVRDNAGDALIDSQAAGGTITLRLSPRTIEQTEDYAIKQNITTLHNRINELGVAEPVIQQQGKDRVVVELPGIQDTARAKDILGRTASLEVRLVDDSPAALSALAGSGPAPEGDQKLYDRSGHALMVRRDVLLTGQELTDAQPGFDPQTNEPAVFLTLDSRGSRIFADVTRANVGKRIAMVLVDRHQAQVVTAPVVRSEIDGGRVQISGSMTVPEANDIALLLRAGALAAPMQIIEERTIGPSLGRQNIAQGFHSVTWGFAAIVAFMCVYYLLFGAVSSIALAVNLLLLIALLSMLQATLTLPGIAAMALALGMAIDSNVLINERIREELRNGAGAQAAIATGYARAWATILDSNVTTLIAGLALLVFGSGAVRGFAVVHVLGILTSMFSAVFFSRGLVNLWYGKRRRLQSVSIGQVWKPAAQAAPGDKPDAKTAAPAAARPGRKG
;
A
#
# COMPACT_ATOMS: atom_id res chain seq x y z
N MET A 1 -37.74 15.36 30.90
CA MET A 1 -36.79 16.45 31.13
C MET A 1 -35.54 16.19 30.30
N ASN A 2 -35.17 17.13 29.41
CA ASN A 2 -33.99 17.02 28.54
C ASN A 2 -32.69 17.25 29.32
N ARG A 3 -32.27 16.30 30.15
CA ARG A 3 -30.99 16.38 30.85
C ARG A 3 -30.19 15.13 30.56
N TYR A 4 -29.01 15.30 29.97
CA TYR A 4 -28.04 14.23 29.90
C TYR A 4 -27.43 14.00 31.30
N PRO A 5 -27.23 12.73 31.71
CA PRO A 5 -26.42 12.42 32.88
C PRO A 5 -24.96 12.88 32.63
N LEU A 6 -24.24 13.22 33.69
CA LEU A 6 -22.88 13.77 33.62
C LEU A 6 -21.93 12.87 32.81
N TRP A 7 -22.07 11.54 32.88
CA TRP A 7 -21.21 10.63 32.14
C TRP A 7 -21.26 10.84 30.61
N LYS A 8 -22.42 11.25 30.05
CA LYS A 8 -22.53 11.56 28.60
C LYS A 8 -21.71 12.78 28.20
N TYR A 9 -21.67 13.81 29.08
CA TYR A 9 -20.81 14.98 28.86
C TYR A 9 -19.32 14.63 28.99
N LEU A 10 -18.98 13.74 29.94
CA LEU A 10 -17.61 13.25 30.08
C LEU A 10 -17.18 12.46 28.83
N VAL A 11 -18.03 11.59 28.28
CA VAL A 11 -17.77 10.90 27.03
C VAL A 11 -17.59 11.88 25.88
N MET A 12 -18.47 12.90 25.75
CA MET A 12 -18.33 13.94 24.73
C MET A 12 -16.99 14.67 24.83
N ALA A 13 -16.61 15.06 26.06
CA ALA A 13 -15.34 15.74 26.30
C ALA A 13 -14.14 14.84 26.00
N ALA A 14 -14.19 13.58 26.42
CA ALA A 14 -13.12 12.61 26.11
C ALA A 14 -12.94 12.39 24.60
N VAL A 15 -14.05 12.18 23.86
CA VAL A 15 -14.02 12.01 22.40
C VAL A 15 -13.47 13.26 21.71
N LEU A 16 -13.84 14.47 22.18
CA LEU A 16 -13.28 15.72 21.64
C LEU A 16 -11.79 15.86 21.90
N VAL A 17 -11.33 15.56 23.13
CA VAL A 17 -9.90 15.63 23.46
C VAL A 17 -9.10 14.65 22.60
N VAL A 18 -9.55 13.40 22.51
CA VAL A 18 -8.93 12.41 21.62
C VAL A 18 -8.95 12.89 20.16
N GLY A 19 -10.11 13.40 19.70
CA GLY A 19 -10.26 13.96 18.36
C GLY A 19 -9.27 15.10 18.07
N ILE A 20 -9.10 16.03 19.00
CA ILE A 20 -8.13 17.14 18.87
C ILE A 20 -6.70 16.60 18.82
N VAL A 21 -6.32 15.69 19.74
CA VAL A 21 -4.97 15.13 19.82
C VAL A 21 -4.58 14.43 18.52
N TYR A 22 -5.48 13.60 17.95
CA TYR A 22 -5.17 12.87 16.70
C TYR A 22 -5.38 13.70 15.43
N ALA A 23 -6.17 14.78 15.45
CA ALA A 23 -6.27 15.70 14.32
C ALA A 23 -5.11 16.69 14.25
N LEU A 24 -4.53 17.06 15.41
CA LEU A 24 -3.50 18.10 15.53
C LEU A 24 -2.25 17.85 14.69
N PRO A 25 -1.71 16.61 14.54
CA PRO A 25 -0.53 16.35 13.72
C PRO A 25 -0.66 16.82 12.27
N ASN A 26 -1.86 16.80 11.69
CA ASN A 26 -2.10 17.22 10.30
C ASN A 26 -1.91 18.73 10.06
N LEU A 27 -1.91 19.55 11.12
CA LEU A 27 -1.69 20.99 11.02
C LEU A 27 -0.21 21.35 10.90
N TYR A 28 0.70 20.47 11.33
CA TYR A 28 2.14 20.76 11.30
C TYR A 28 2.77 20.48 9.93
N GLY A 29 2.13 19.63 9.12
CA GLY A 29 2.62 19.26 7.80
C GLY A 29 3.93 18.45 7.83
N GLU A 30 4.51 18.24 6.66
CA GLU A 30 5.78 17.54 6.47
C GLU A 30 6.88 18.52 6.07
N ALA A 31 8.14 18.22 6.42
CA ALA A 31 9.32 18.94 6.00
C ALA A 31 10.14 18.05 5.06
N PRO A 32 10.64 18.59 3.94
CA PRO A 32 11.67 17.91 3.16
C PRO A 32 12.86 17.57 4.05
N ALA A 33 13.31 16.32 4.06
CA ALA A 33 14.37 15.85 4.91
C ALA A 33 15.34 14.92 4.18
N VAL A 34 16.58 14.86 4.64
CA VAL A 34 17.56 13.87 4.24
C VAL A 34 17.80 12.95 5.43
N GLN A 35 17.57 11.69 5.20
CA GLN A 35 17.79 10.62 6.17
C GLN A 35 19.11 9.94 5.87
N ILE A 36 19.94 9.78 6.88
CA ILE A 36 21.24 9.12 6.81
C ILE A 36 21.16 7.90 7.73
N SER A 37 21.43 6.74 7.17
CA SER A 37 21.52 5.47 7.90
C SER A 37 22.85 4.79 7.60
N SER A 38 23.30 3.90 8.47
CA SER A 38 24.47 3.08 8.20
C SER A 38 24.23 2.18 6.99
N ALA A 39 25.21 2.07 6.11
CA ALA A 39 25.22 1.08 5.03
C ALA A 39 25.50 -0.35 5.56
N HIS A 40 26.01 -0.45 6.80
CA HIS A 40 26.42 -1.69 7.45
C HIS A 40 25.62 -1.90 8.73
N PRO A 41 24.60 -2.77 8.76
CA PRO A 41 23.83 -3.05 9.96
C PRO A 41 24.74 -3.49 11.13
N GLY A 42 24.68 -2.75 12.25
CA GLY A 42 25.48 -3.04 13.44
C GLY A 42 26.85 -2.36 13.51
N HIS A 43 27.32 -1.73 12.43
CA HIS A 43 28.52 -0.90 12.39
C HIS A 43 28.14 0.53 11.97
N ASP A 44 28.97 1.51 12.34
CA ASP A 44 28.82 2.92 11.94
C ASP A 44 27.41 3.51 12.19
N GLN A 45 26.82 3.20 13.35
CA GLN A 45 25.52 3.80 13.70
C GLN A 45 25.67 5.33 13.79
N PRO A 46 24.64 6.08 13.36
CA PRO A 46 24.64 7.53 13.46
C PRO A 46 24.88 7.99 14.91
N ASP A 47 25.99 8.67 15.11
CA ASP A 47 26.43 9.22 16.38
C ASP A 47 26.59 10.76 16.32
N GLN A 48 26.97 11.37 17.41
CA GLN A 48 27.26 12.81 17.45
C GLN A 48 28.43 13.22 16.55
N ALA A 49 29.39 12.35 16.30
CA ALA A 49 30.51 12.64 15.41
C ALA A 49 30.03 12.71 13.95
N LEU A 50 29.10 11.82 13.55
CA LEU A 50 28.47 11.87 12.24
C LEU A 50 27.64 13.16 12.08
N LEU A 51 26.88 13.54 13.11
CA LEU A 51 26.12 14.80 13.11
C LEU A 51 27.04 15.99 12.87
N GLN A 52 28.17 16.11 13.61
CA GLN A 52 29.14 17.19 13.45
C GLN A 52 29.76 17.21 12.04
N ARG A 53 30.11 16.06 11.48
CA ARG A 53 30.60 15.94 10.10
C ARG A 53 29.57 16.39 9.07
N GLY A 54 28.34 16.02 9.25
CA GLY A 54 27.23 16.44 8.40
C GLY A 54 26.96 17.93 8.48
N ASP A 55 26.93 18.49 9.70
CA ASP A 55 26.76 19.92 9.93
C ASP A 55 27.92 20.76 9.31
N ALA A 56 29.16 20.32 9.46
CA ALA A 56 30.32 20.97 8.86
C ALA A 56 30.24 20.96 7.32
N ALA A 57 29.82 19.84 6.72
CA ALA A 57 29.68 19.72 5.28
C ALA A 57 28.55 20.62 4.73
N LEU A 58 27.41 20.66 5.41
CA LEU A 58 26.29 21.54 5.04
C LEU A 58 26.67 23.02 5.20
N ALA A 59 27.36 23.39 6.29
CA ALA A 59 27.80 24.76 6.53
C ALA A 59 28.81 25.24 5.47
N GLN A 60 29.74 24.37 5.04
CA GLN A 60 30.69 24.69 3.95
C GLN A 60 29.97 24.95 2.61
N ALA A 61 28.84 24.29 2.39
CA ALA A 61 27.99 24.47 1.19
C ALA A 61 26.99 25.63 1.34
N GLY A 62 26.97 26.34 2.47
CA GLY A 62 26.03 27.43 2.75
C GLY A 62 24.57 26.93 2.97
N ILE A 63 24.41 25.67 3.32
CA ILE A 63 23.10 25.05 3.54
C ILE A 63 22.83 24.98 5.05
N HIS A 64 21.71 25.57 5.49
CA HIS A 64 21.30 25.55 6.89
C HIS A 64 20.08 24.62 7.06
N PRO A 65 20.22 23.49 7.78
CA PRO A 65 19.10 22.63 8.11
C PRO A 65 18.17 23.36 9.11
N VAL A 66 16.86 23.15 8.97
CA VAL A 66 15.86 23.64 9.93
C VAL A 66 15.95 22.87 11.25
N ARG A 67 16.22 21.57 11.15
CA ARG A 67 16.35 20.66 12.30
C ARG A 67 17.27 19.51 11.93
N ALA A 68 18.11 19.09 12.88
CA ALA A 68 18.91 17.88 12.80
C ALA A 68 18.61 17.01 14.03
N VAL A 69 18.30 15.74 13.84
CA VAL A 69 17.93 14.82 14.94
C VAL A 69 18.44 13.42 14.64
N ILE A 70 19.07 12.82 15.63
CA ILE A 70 19.38 11.39 15.63
C ILE A 70 18.15 10.67 16.22
N ASP A 71 17.55 9.78 15.43
CA ASP A 71 16.39 8.97 15.82
C ASP A 71 16.72 7.49 15.60
N GLY A 72 16.97 6.78 16.69
CA GLY A 72 17.40 5.40 16.67
C GLY A 72 18.66 5.20 15.80
N ALA A 73 18.54 4.41 14.75
CA ALA A 73 19.64 4.09 13.82
C ALA A 73 19.75 5.07 12.64
N THR A 74 19.08 6.25 12.69
CA THR A 74 19.06 7.22 11.60
C THR A 74 19.37 8.63 12.06
N LEU A 75 20.11 9.39 11.23
CA LEU A 75 20.31 10.83 11.38
C LEU A 75 19.45 11.55 10.33
N ASN A 76 18.60 12.45 10.79
CA ASN A 76 17.62 13.13 9.96
C ASN A 76 17.86 14.63 9.94
N TYR A 77 18.08 15.20 8.75
CA TYR A 77 18.15 16.63 8.50
C TYR A 77 16.90 17.12 7.78
N SER A 78 16.19 18.09 8.34
CA SER A 78 15.03 18.70 7.67
C SER A 78 15.38 20.07 7.08
N PHE A 79 14.76 20.39 5.94
CA PHE A 79 15.03 21.59 5.16
C PHE A 79 13.76 22.39 4.87
N ALA A 80 13.95 23.65 4.46
CA ALA A 80 12.84 24.55 4.17
C ALA A 80 12.14 24.23 2.83
N SER A 81 12.87 23.70 1.85
CA SER A 81 12.34 23.37 0.51
C SER A 81 12.95 22.09 -0.05
N THR A 82 12.26 21.48 -1.01
CA THR A 82 12.72 20.28 -1.72
C THR A 82 13.98 20.54 -2.55
N GLU A 83 14.16 21.75 -3.06
CA GLU A 83 15.36 22.15 -3.82
C GLU A 83 16.61 22.13 -2.92
N VAL A 84 16.50 22.73 -1.73
CA VAL A 84 17.57 22.70 -0.72
C VAL A 84 17.84 21.27 -0.25
N GLN A 85 16.81 20.45 -0.09
CA GLN A 85 16.92 19.02 0.26
C GLN A 85 17.76 18.24 -0.76
N LEU A 86 17.49 18.41 -2.05
CA LEU A 86 18.21 17.69 -3.10
C LEU A 86 19.68 18.10 -3.15
N HIS A 87 19.97 19.39 -3.01
CA HIS A 87 21.34 19.90 -2.93
C HIS A 87 22.05 19.38 -1.68
N ALA A 88 21.36 19.41 -0.52
CA ALA A 88 21.90 18.87 0.73
C ALA A 88 22.22 17.38 0.66
N ARG A 89 21.35 16.58 0.00
CA ARG A 89 21.62 15.16 -0.25
C ARG A 89 22.94 14.95 -1.00
N GLU A 90 23.18 15.71 -2.06
CA GLU A 90 24.42 15.58 -2.83
C GLU A 90 25.65 15.96 -2.03
N VAL A 91 25.57 17.03 -1.25
CA VAL A 91 26.65 17.48 -0.38
C VAL A 91 26.95 16.44 0.69
N LEU A 92 25.92 15.97 1.40
CA LEU A 92 26.05 14.94 2.44
C LEU A 92 26.55 13.61 1.88
N ALA A 93 26.04 13.18 0.73
CA ALA A 93 26.47 11.94 0.09
C ALA A 93 27.97 11.97 -0.24
N ARG A 94 28.49 13.11 -0.73
CA ARG A 94 29.92 13.27 -1.03
C ARG A 94 30.77 13.37 0.23
N ALA A 95 30.33 14.13 1.22
CA ALA A 95 31.09 14.38 2.43
C ALA A 95 31.19 13.17 3.36
N LEU A 96 30.11 12.38 3.44
CA LEU A 96 30.04 11.22 4.33
C LEU A 96 30.55 9.93 3.66
N ASN A 97 30.56 9.88 2.31
CA ASN A 97 31.07 8.77 1.53
C ASN A 97 32.20 9.24 0.60
N PRO A 98 33.40 9.53 1.12
CA PRO A 98 34.54 10.00 0.32
C PRO A 98 34.98 8.94 -0.72
N GLN A 99 34.80 7.68 -0.42
CA GLN A 99 35.02 6.56 -1.34
C GLN A 99 33.71 6.16 -1.99
N ARG A 100 33.54 6.53 -3.27
CA ARG A 100 32.30 6.25 -4.02
C ARG A 100 31.98 4.77 -4.14
N ASP A 101 32.99 3.93 -4.15
CA ASP A 101 32.86 2.47 -4.32
C ASP A 101 32.55 1.75 -3.00
N GLN A 102 32.71 2.42 -1.86
CA GLN A 102 32.42 1.87 -0.52
C GLN A 102 31.69 2.91 0.35
N PRO A 103 30.38 3.12 0.13
CA PRO A 103 29.62 4.05 0.95
C PRO A 103 29.42 3.50 2.37
N SER A 104 29.89 4.23 3.39
CA SER A 104 29.65 3.91 4.79
C SER A 104 28.22 4.26 5.22
N TYR A 105 27.58 5.21 4.53
CA TYR A 105 26.25 5.71 4.86
C TYR A 105 25.34 5.78 3.64
N ILE A 106 24.09 5.38 3.84
CA ILE A 106 23.00 5.57 2.85
C ILE A 106 22.38 6.93 3.11
N VAL A 107 22.39 7.81 2.11
CA VAL A 107 21.83 9.17 2.17
C VAL A 107 20.58 9.22 1.28
N ALA A 108 19.43 9.15 1.91
CA ALA A 108 18.13 9.10 1.22
C ALA A 108 17.32 10.39 1.43
N VAL A 109 16.53 10.79 0.43
CA VAL A 109 15.53 11.85 0.59
C VAL A 109 14.29 11.29 1.23
N ASN A 110 13.74 12.01 2.21
CA ASN A 110 12.53 11.62 2.92
C ASN A 110 11.67 12.87 3.23
N LEU A 111 10.46 12.66 3.68
CA LEU A 111 9.59 13.70 4.23
C LEU A 111 9.31 13.36 5.70
N LEU A 112 9.68 14.27 6.60
CA LEU A 112 9.49 14.08 8.03
C LEU A 112 8.38 14.97 8.56
N SER A 113 7.56 14.42 9.45
CA SER A 113 6.53 15.20 10.14
C SER A 113 7.16 16.29 11.02
N ARG A 114 6.59 17.51 10.96
CA ARG A 114 6.94 18.61 11.86
C ARG A 114 6.23 18.53 13.21
N SER A 115 5.51 17.46 13.49
CA SER A 115 4.78 17.28 14.74
C SER A 115 5.71 17.36 15.97
N PRO A 116 5.27 18.01 17.06
CA PRO A 116 6.02 18.03 18.32
C PRO A 116 6.20 16.61 18.91
N ALA A 117 7.30 16.41 19.62
CA ALA A 117 7.68 15.10 20.16
C ALA A 117 6.62 14.50 21.14
N TRP A 118 5.84 15.33 21.85
CA TRP A 118 4.79 14.85 22.74
C TRP A 118 3.62 14.19 21.98
N LEU A 119 3.32 14.63 20.74
CA LEU A 119 2.29 14.01 19.89
C LEU A 119 2.79 12.66 19.38
N THR A 120 4.05 12.57 18.93
CA THR A 120 4.63 11.30 18.48
C THR A 120 4.76 10.30 19.63
N ALA A 121 5.04 10.75 20.87
CA ALA A 121 5.03 9.91 22.07
C ALA A 121 3.65 9.32 22.37
N LEU A 122 2.56 10.00 21.98
CA LEU A 122 1.18 9.50 22.07
C LEU A 122 0.76 8.68 20.84
N HIS A 123 1.68 8.34 19.94
CA HIS A 123 1.42 7.67 18.65
C HIS A 123 0.40 8.43 17.78
N ALA A 124 0.31 9.76 17.97
CA ALA A 124 -0.50 10.62 17.12
C ALA A 124 0.35 11.06 15.91
N HIS A 125 0.15 10.37 14.80
CA HIS A 125 0.80 10.67 13.52
C HIS A 125 -0.18 11.34 12.56
N PRO A 126 0.27 12.18 11.61
CA PRO A 126 -0.60 12.70 10.56
C PRO A 126 -1.10 11.55 9.67
N MET A 127 -2.27 11.73 9.05
CA MET A 127 -2.78 10.78 8.05
C MET A 127 -1.84 10.75 6.83
N TYR A 128 -1.81 9.61 6.13
CA TYR A 128 -1.03 9.50 4.90
C TYR A 128 -1.70 10.25 3.74
N LEU A 129 -0.88 10.83 2.88
CA LEU A 129 -1.34 11.49 1.67
C LEU A 129 -1.08 10.56 0.47
N GLY A 130 -2.12 10.31 -0.32
CA GLY A 130 -2.02 9.50 -1.53
C GLY A 130 -1.21 10.19 -2.63
N LEU A 131 -0.97 9.44 -3.69
CA LEU A 131 -0.17 9.85 -4.85
C LEU A 131 -0.61 11.20 -5.44
N ASP A 132 -1.93 11.44 -5.54
CA ASP A 132 -2.51 12.66 -6.10
C ASP A 132 -2.22 13.92 -5.29
N LEU A 133 -1.92 13.77 -4.00
CA LEU A 133 -1.69 14.85 -3.04
C LEU A 133 -0.22 15.04 -2.69
N ARG A 134 0.54 13.95 -2.59
CA ARG A 134 1.97 13.98 -2.23
C ARG A 134 2.87 14.09 -3.45
N GLY A 135 2.37 13.69 -4.61
CA GLY A 135 3.17 13.42 -5.79
C GLY A 135 3.84 12.05 -5.69
N GLY A 136 4.53 11.62 -6.73
CA GLY A 136 5.20 10.33 -6.79
C GLY A 136 4.97 9.64 -8.12
N VAL A 137 5.00 8.30 -8.13
CA VAL A 137 4.92 7.49 -9.35
C VAL A 137 3.82 6.46 -9.26
N HIS A 138 3.09 6.32 -10.35
CA HIS A 138 2.13 5.25 -10.58
C HIS A 138 2.67 4.33 -11.67
N PHE A 139 2.75 3.05 -11.39
CA PHE A 139 3.07 2.00 -12.36
C PHE A 139 1.88 1.05 -12.51
N LEU A 140 1.58 0.70 -13.75
CA LEU A 140 0.73 -0.44 -14.08
C LEU A 140 1.63 -1.54 -14.65
N LEU A 141 1.68 -2.67 -13.94
CA LEU A 141 2.50 -3.82 -14.31
C LEU A 141 1.60 -4.93 -14.84
N GLN A 142 1.97 -5.53 -15.96
CA GLN A 142 1.32 -6.73 -16.48
C GLN A 142 2.17 -7.95 -16.14
N VAL A 143 1.55 -8.96 -15.54
CA VAL A 143 2.16 -10.23 -15.18
C VAL A 143 2.13 -11.16 -16.40
N ASP A 144 3.27 -11.75 -16.73
CA ASP A 144 3.34 -12.77 -17.79
C ASP A 144 2.80 -14.12 -17.28
N MET A 145 1.50 -14.32 -17.47
CA MET A 145 0.82 -15.54 -17.07
C MET A 145 1.31 -16.77 -17.81
N GLN A 146 1.68 -16.61 -19.08
CA GLN A 146 2.24 -17.69 -19.89
C GLN A 146 3.56 -18.21 -19.29
N ALA A 147 4.44 -17.29 -18.89
CA ALA A 147 5.69 -17.65 -18.21
C ALA A 147 5.43 -18.40 -16.88
N ALA A 148 4.39 -18.00 -16.11
CA ALA A 148 4.00 -18.71 -14.89
C ALA A 148 3.55 -20.15 -15.18
N LEU A 149 2.70 -20.34 -16.18
CA LEU A 149 2.21 -21.66 -16.60
C LEU A 149 3.34 -22.54 -17.16
N HIS A 150 4.24 -21.96 -17.95
CA HIS A 150 5.43 -22.66 -18.47
C HIS A 150 6.34 -23.11 -17.33
N LYS A 151 6.59 -22.24 -16.33
CA LYS A 151 7.37 -22.60 -15.14
C LYS A 151 6.74 -23.75 -14.35
N LYS A 152 5.42 -23.79 -14.24
CA LYS A 152 4.69 -24.90 -13.60
C LYS A 152 4.85 -26.20 -14.38
N LEU A 153 4.74 -26.15 -15.71
CA LEU A 153 4.97 -27.32 -16.58
C LEU A 153 6.41 -27.82 -16.50
N ASP A 154 7.39 -26.90 -16.50
CA ASP A 154 8.81 -27.25 -16.37
C ASP A 154 9.12 -27.89 -14.99
N SER A 155 8.46 -27.42 -13.90
CA SER A 155 8.52 -28.06 -12.58
C SER A 155 8.00 -29.50 -12.61
N ILE A 156 6.80 -29.70 -13.18
CA ILE A 156 6.21 -31.04 -13.34
C ILE A 156 7.14 -31.94 -14.19
N ALA A 157 7.70 -31.42 -15.27
CA ALA A 157 8.65 -32.16 -16.08
C ALA A 157 9.92 -32.55 -15.29
N GLY A 158 10.41 -31.68 -14.41
CA GLY A 158 11.51 -31.97 -13.49
C GLY A 158 11.19 -33.06 -12.49
N GLU A 159 10.03 -32.99 -11.83
CA GLU A 159 9.53 -33.98 -10.88
C GLU A 159 9.37 -35.36 -11.56
N LEU A 160 8.81 -35.37 -12.78
CA LEU A 160 8.68 -36.59 -13.58
C LEU A 160 10.04 -37.19 -13.93
N ARG A 161 11.04 -36.38 -14.34
CA ARG A 161 12.42 -36.88 -14.61
C ARG A 161 13.01 -37.52 -13.35
N ALA A 162 12.87 -36.88 -12.21
CA ALA A 162 13.37 -37.43 -10.94
C ALA A 162 12.68 -38.76 -10.61
N SER A 163 11.34 -38.81 -10.65
CA SER A 163 10.55 -40.00 -10.35
C SER A 163 10.84 -41.16 -11.30
N MET A 164 11.00 -40.89 -12.60
CA MET A 164 11.36 -41.89 -13.61
C MET A 164 12.77 -42.46 -13.36
N ARG A 165 13.73 -41.60 -13.03
CA ARG A 165 15.09 -42.02 -12.69
C ARG A 165 15.15 -42.89 -11.45
N ASP A 166 14.42 -42.50 -10.40
CA ASP A 166 14.39 -43.24 -9.11
C ASP A 166 13.74 -44.63 -9.23
N LYS A 167 12.87 -44.83 -10.26
CA LYS A 167 12.20 -46.09 -10.57
C LYS A 167 12.83 -46.84 -11.76
N ASP A 168 13.98 -46.38 -12.23
CA ASP A 168 14.69 -46.91 -13.41
C ASP A 168 13.81 -47.06 -14.68
N VAL A 169 12.85 -46.14 -14.85
CA VAL A 169 12.00 -46.07 -16.06
C VAL A 169 12.67 -45.22 -17.11
N ARG A 170 13.07 -45.86 -18.22
CA ARG A 170 13.77 -45.19 -19.31
C ARG A 170 12.79 -44.61 -20.33
N TYR A 171 13.03 -43.38 -20.73
CA TYR A 171 12.28 -42.67 -21.80
C TYR A 171 13.21 -42.19 -22.89
N SER A 172 12.68 -41.98 -24.09
CA SER A 172 13.46 -41.47 -25.21
C SER A 172 13.60 -39.97 -25.18
N GLU A 173 12.50 -39.28 -24.87
CA GLU A 173 12.45 -37.82 -24.80
C GLU A 173 11.43 -37.35 -23.75
N LEU A 174 11.76 -36.31 -22.99
CA LEU A 174 10.86 -35.62 -22.10
C LEU A 174 11.11 -34.12 -22.24
N LYS A 175 10.17 -33.44 -22.90
CA LYS A 175 10.26 -31.99 -23.17
C LYS A 175 8.91 -31.31 -23.06
N ARG A 176 8.94 -30.00 -22.82
CA ARG A 176 7.77 -29.13 -22.95
C ARG A 176 7.60 -28.77 -24.44
N VAL A 177 6.37 -28.97 -24.94
CA VAL A 177 5.97 -28.59 -26.30
C VAL A 177 4.76 -27.67 -26.17
N GLY A 178 4.96 -26.36 -26.30
CA GLY A 178 3.94 -25.37 -26.06
C GLY A 178 3.40 -25.45 -24.61
N ASP A 179 2.10 -25.62 -24.44
CA ASP A 179 1.39 -25.69 -23.15
C ASP A 179 1.21 -27.14 -22.66
N ALA A 180 2.09 -28.05 -23.07
CA ALA A 180 2.05 -29.45 -22.66
C ALA A 180 3.45 -29.99 -22.39
N VAL A 181 3.56 -30.96 -21.49
CA VAL A 181 4.74 -31.81 -21.32
C VAL A 181 4.51 -33.11 -22.11
N GLN A 182 5.42 -33.40 -23.02
CA GLN A 182 5.39 -34.59 -23.87
C GLN A 182 6.53 -35.53 -23.50
N MET A 183 6.17 -36.80 -23.28
CA MET A 183 7.11 -37.89 -23.03
C MET A 183 6.99 -38.93 -24.12
N GLN A 184 8.11 -39.46 -24.61
CA GLN A 184 8.18 -40.46 -25.64
C GLN A 184 8.93 -41.69 -25.14
N PHE A 185 8.37 -42.85 -25.41
CA PHE A 185 8.90 -44.17 -25.04
C PHE A 185 9.04 -45.04 -26.27
N HIS A 186 10.14 -45.76 -26.38
CA HIS A 186 10.35 -46.77 -27.44
C HIS A 186 9.89 -48.15 -27.00
N ASP A 187 9.93 -48.40 -25.67
CA ASP A 187 9.59 -49.67 -25.06
C ASP A 187 8.17 -49.64 -24.47
N PRO A 188 7.25 -50.52 -24.92
CA PRO A 188 5.89 -50.60 -24.39
C PRO A 188 5.84 -50.99 -22.90
N GLU A 189 6.84 -51.70 -22.34
CA GLU A 189 6.88 -52.03 -20.92
C GLU A 189 7.20 -50.77 -20.09
N MET A 190 8.19 -49.99 -20.53
CA MET A 190 8.54 -48.70 -19.89
C MET A 190 7.38 -47.69 -19.98
N PHE A 191 6.67 -47.66 -21.12
CA PHE A 191 5.45 -46.84 -21.23
C PHE A 191 4.40 -47.21 -20.20
N ARG A 192 4.12 -48.52 -19.98
CA ARG A 192 3.15 -48.98 -18.97
C ARG A 192 3.63 -48.69 -17.55
N ALA A 193 4.91 -48.82 -17.27
CA ALA A 193 5.51 -48.51 -15.99
C ALA A 193 5.48 -47.02 -15.69
N ALA A 194 5.56 -46.16 -16.71
CA ALA A 194 5.50 -44.70 -16.57
C ALA A 194 4.11 -44.16 -16.20
N LEU A 195 3.02 -44.80 -16.70
CA LEU A 195 1.66 -44.29 -16.51
C LEU A 195 1.26 -44.05 -15.04
N PRO A 196 1.48 -44.98 -14.09
CA PRO A 196 1.18 -44.70 -12.69
C PRO A 196 2.04 -43.56 -12.14
N LEU A 197 3.33 -43.50 -12.47
CA LEU A 197 4.22 -42.44 -12.02
C LEU A 197 3.79 -41.06 -12.53
N VAL A 198 3.32 -40.99 -13.77
CA VAL A 198 2.77 -39.75 -14.34
C VAL A 198 1.51 -39.35 -13.61
N ARG A 199 0.61 -40.29 -13.31
CA ARG A 199 -0.64 -40.00 -12.56
C ARG A 199 -0.36 -39.52 -11.14
N ASP A 200 0.60 -40.12 -10.47
CA ASP A 200 0.96 -39.77 -9.08
C ASP A 200 1.60 -38.37 -8.98
N ASN A 201 2.38 -37.96 -10.00
CA ASN A 201 3.08 -36.68 -10.04
C ASN A 201 2.33 -35.56 -10.81
N ALA A 202 1.33 -35.93 -11.64
CA ALA A 202 0.61 -34.97 -12.48
C ALA A 202 -0.47 -34.17 -11.72
N GLY A 203 -0.86 -34.59 -10.51
CA GLY A 203 -1.97 -33.97 -9.78
C GLY A 203 -3.26 -33.94 -10.60
N ASP A 204 -3.88 -32.76 -10.72
CA ASP A 204 -5.13 -32.54 -11.51
C ASP A 204 -4.85 -32.31 -13.02
N ALA A 205 -3.67 -32.64 -13.55
CA ALA A 205 -3.39 -32.44 -14.95
C ALA A 205 -4.14 -33.42 -15.86
N LEU A 206 -4.44 -32.98 -17.07
CA LEU A 206 -5.07 -33.81 -18.10
C LEU A 206 -3.99 -34.64 -18.79
N ILE A 207 -4.11 -35.97 -18.69
CA ILE A 207 -3.18 -36.93 -19.27
C ILE A 207 -3.81 -37.57 -20.50
N ASP A 208 -3.18 -37.37 -21.66
CA ASP A 208 -3.49 -38.08 -22.91
C ASP A 208 -2.36 -39.08 -23.18
N SER A 209 -2.71 -40.36 -23.28
CA SER A 209 -1.76 -41.44 -23.48
C SER A 209 -2.06 -42.24 -24.75
N GLN A 210 -1.17 -42.18 -25.73
CA GLN A 210 -1.27 -42.90 -26.99
C GLN A 210 -0.32 -44.10 -27.00
N ALA A 211 -0.85 -45.27 -26.62
CA ALA A 211 -0.04 -46.49 -26.55
C ALA A 211 0.56 -46.93 -27.89
N ALA A 212 -0.14 -46.71 -29.01
CA ALA A 212 0.36 -47.07 -30.34
C ALA A 212 1.57 -46.20 -30.77
N GLY A 213 1.71 -45.01 -30.26
CA GLY A 213 2.84 -44.10 -30.52
C GLY A 213 3.86 -44.02 -29.40
N GLY A 214 3.66 -44.71 -28.27
CA GLY A 214 4.53 -44.63 -27.09
C GLY A 214 4.62 -43.24 -26.49
N THR A 215 3.56 -42.41 -26.65
CA THR A 215 3.61 -40.99 -26.25
C THR A 215 2.62 -40.73 -25.12
N ILE A 216 3.07 -40.02 -24.10
CA ILE A 216 2.24 -39.47 -23.01
C ILE A 216 2.31 -37.95 -23.11
N THR A 217 1.16 -37.30 -23.19
CA THR A 217 1.04 -35.84 -23.21
C THR A 217 0.28 -35.38 -21.98
N LEU A 218 0.88 -34.46 -21.22
CA LEU A 218 0.30 -33.88 -20.00
C LEU A 218 0.01 -32.41 -20.22
N ARG A 219 -1.22 -31.99 -19.96
CA ARG A 219 -1.67 -30.59 -20.01
C ARG A 219 -2.24 -30.17 -18.65
N LEU A 220 -2.09 -28.88 -18.32
CA LEU A 220 -2.72 -28.35 -17.10
C LEU A 220 -4.25 -28.35 -17.24
N SER A 221 -4.96 -28.72 -16.19
CA SER A 221 -6.41 -28.57 -16.14
C SER A 221 -6.79 -27.09 -16.03
N PRO A 222 -8.01 -26.69 -16.47
CA PRO A 222 -8.48 -25.30 -16.30
C PRO A 222 -8.40 -24.82 -14.86
N ARG A 223 -8.66 -25.69 -13.89
CA ARG A 223 -8.57 -25.40 -12.47
C ARG A 223 -7.11 -25.14 -12.04
N THR A 224 -6.17 -25.95 -12.49
CA THR A 224 -4.74 -25.78 -12.19
C THR A 224 -4.20 -24.51 -12.85
N ILE A 225 -4.67 -24.14 -14.04
CA ILE A 225 -4.34 -22.89 -14.71
C ILE A 225 -4.78 -21.71 -13.83
N GLU A 226 -6.05 -21.64 -13.46
CA GLU A 226 -6.60 -20.56 -12.62
C GLU A 226 -5.86 -20.46 -11.27
N GLN A 227 -5.61 -21.59 -10.61
CA GLN A 227 -4.85 -21.60 -9.36
C GLN A 227 -3.41 -21.10 -9.53
N THR A 228 -2.75 -21.44 -10.65
CA THR A 228 -1.39 -21.01 -10.92
C THR A 228 -1.32 -19.52 -11.22
N GLU A 229 -2.29 -18.99 -11.98
CA GLU A 229 -2.44 -17.56 -12.28
C GLU A 229 -2.69 -16.75 -11.00
N ASP A 230 -3.65 -17.18 -10.18
CA ASP A 230 -3.96 -16.55 -8.89
C ASP A 230 -2.77 -16.57 -7.92
N TYR A 231 -2.06 -17.68 -7.87
CA TYR A 231 -0.85 -17.80 -7.05
C TYR A 231 0.23 -16.85 -7.54
N ALA A 232 0.47 -16.79 -8.85
CA ALA A 232 1.48 -15.92 -9.44
C ALA A 232 1.23 -14.45 -9.12
N ILE A 233 -0.02 -13.97 -9.23
CA ILE A 233 -0.37 -12.59 -8.87
C ILE A 233 -0.15 -12.32 -7.38
N LYS A 234 -0.68 -13.15 -6.50
CA LYS A 234 -0.57 -12.97 -5.06
C LYS A 234 0.88 -12.96 -4.61
N GLN A 235 1.66 -13.88 -5.12
CA GLN A 235 3.09 -13.96 -4.82
C GLN A 235 3.87 -12.76 -5.36
N ASN A 236 3.57 -12.29 -6.58
CA ASN A 236 4.18 -11.11 -7.14
C ASN A 236 3.83 -9.85 -6.32
N ILE A 237 2.58 -9.70 -5.88
CA ILE A 237 2.18 -8.61 -4.99
C ILE A 237 2.97 -8.64 -3.67
N THR A 238 3.12 -9.81 -3.07
CA THR A 238 3.92 -9.98 -1.84
C THR A 238 5.38 -9.60 -2.06
N THR A 239 5.98 -10.05 -3.16
CA THR A 239 7.36 -9.71 -3.53
C THR A 239 7.52 -8.22 -3.80
N LEU A 240 6.53 -7.58 -4.48
CA LEU A 240 6.52 -6.12 -4.69
C LEU A 240 6.46 -5.35 -3.36
N HIS A 241 5.61 -5.79 -2.42
CA HIS A 241 5.56 -5.19 -1.08
C HIS A 241 6.92 -5.24 -0.39
N ASN A 242 7.58 -6.40 -0.40
CA ASN A 242 8.90 -6.55 0.20
C ASN A 242 9.92 -5.61 -0.46
N ARG A 243 9.96 -5.55 -1.80
CA ARG A 243 10.89 -4.68 -2.54
C ARG A 243 10.69 -3.20 -2.25
N ILE A 244 9.44 -2.78 -2.15
CA ILE A 244 9.09 -1.38 -1.91
C ILE A 244 9.36 -0.99 -0.45
N ASN A 245 9.15 -1.90 0.49
CA ASN A 245 9.51 -1.70 1.89
C ASN A 245 11.03 -1.50 2.06
N GLU A 246 11.84 -2.26 1.32
CA GLU A 246 13.30 -2.08 1.31
C GLU A 246 13.73 -0.72 0.69
N LEU A 247 12.88 -0.11 -0.17
CA LEU A 247 13.10 1.25 -0.68
C LEU A 247 12.75 2.33 0.36
N GLY A 248 12.17 1.96 1.50
CA GLY A 248 11.74 2.90 2.54
C GLY A 248 10.54 3.77 2.13
N VAL A 249 9.73 3.32 1.17
CA VAL A 249 8.52 4.04 0.75
C VAL A 249 7.45 3.88 1.82
N ALA A 250 6.98 4.99 2.37
CA ALA A 250 5.86 4.98 3.28
C ALA A 250 4.55 4.75 2.53
N GLU A 251 3.77 3.75 2.97
CA GLU A 251 2.42 3.44 2.49
C GLU A 251 2.29 3.32 0.96
N PRO A 252 2.99 2.37 0.34
CA PRO A 252 2.78 2.07 -1.07
C PRO A 252 1.40 1.44 -1.26
N VAL A 253 0.72 1.79 -2.35
CA VAL A 253 -0.50 1.10 -2.76
C VAL A 253 -0.14 0.04 -3.79
N ILE A 254 -0.32 -1.23 -3.45
CA ILE A 254 -0.10 -2.35 -4.37
C ILE A 254 -1.37 -3.17 -4.43
N GLN A 255 -2.01 -3.19 -5.60
CA GLN A 255 -3.32 -3.82 -5.76
C GLN A 255 -3.42 -4.55 -7.09
N GLN A 256 -4.12 -5.68 -7.08
CA GLN A 256 -4.49 -6.38 -8.30
C GLN A 256 -5.53 -5.56 -9.08
N GLN A 257 -5.34 -5.44 -10.39
CA GLN A 257 -6.28 -4.85 -11.34
C GLN A 257 -6.60 -5.82 -12.47
N GLY A 258 -7.82 -6.37 -12.46
CA GLY A 258 -8.18 -7.42 -13.40
C GLY A 258 -7.51 -8.77 -13.07
N LYS A 259 -7.27 -9.60 -14.09
CA LYS A 259 -6.73 -10.96 -13.90
C LYS A 259 -5.19 -11.02 -13.92
N ASP A 260 -4.56 -10.12 -14.66
CA ASP A 260 -3.14 -10.21 -15.02
C ASP A 260 -2.33 -8.93 -14.72
N ARG A 261 -2.94 -7.91 -14.08
CA ARG A 261 -2.29 -6.63 -13.85
C ARG A 261 -2.19 -6.30 -12.37
N VAL A 262 -1.13 -5.57 -12.02
CA VAL A 262 -0.86 -5.04 -10.69
C VAL A 262 -0.59 -3.54 -10.79
N VAL A 263 -1.35 -2.74 -10.04
CA VAL A 263 -1.10 -1.32 -9.83
C VAL A 263 -0.14 -1.15 -8.68
N VAL A 264 0.87 -0.32 -8.87
CA VAL A 264 1.84 0.09 -7.85
C VAL A 264 1.90 1.62 -7.80
N GLU A 265 1.49 2.19 -6.67
CA GLU A 265 1.60 3.62 -6.43
C GLU A 265 2.64 3.87 -5.33
N LEU A 266 3.58 4.75 -5.62
CA LEU A 266 4.70 5.09 -4.74
C LEU A 266 4.65 6.58 -4.40
N PRO A 267 3.90 6.98 -3.35
CA PRO A 267 3.81 8.38 -2.95
C PRO A 267 5.18 8.89 -2.46
N GLY A 268 5.52 10.11 -2.85
CA GLY A 268 6.74 10.79 -2.42
C GLY A 268 8.05 10.36 -3.10
N ILE A 269 8.04 9.33 -3.94
CA ILE A 269 9.22 8.92 -4.72
C ILE A 269 9.46 9.92 -5.85
N GLN A 270 10.70 10.43 -5.93
CA GLN A 270 11.15 11.35 -6.98
C GLN A 270 12.09 10.66 -7.99
N ASP A 271 12.81 9.63 -7.55
CA ASP A 271 13.69 8.83 -8.42
C ASP A 271 12.91 7.66 -9.03
N THR A 272 12.27 7.98 -10.15
CA THR A 272 11.45 7.00 -10.90
C THR A 272 12.30 5.92 -11.54
N ALA A 273 13.53 6.26 -11.96
CA ALA A 273 14.43 5.32 -12.63
C ALA A 273 14.85 4.19 -11.69
N ARG A 274 15.24 4.54 -10.45
CA ARG A 274 15.59 3.54 -9.42
C ARG A 274 14.41 2.68 -9.02
N ALA A 275 13.22 3.28 -8.83
CA ALA A 275 12.00 2.53 -8.53
C ALA A 275 11.67 1.53 -9.64
N LYS A 276 11.74 1.97 -10.91
CA LYS A 276 11.51 1.14 -12.10
C LYS A 276 12.51 -0.03 -12.20
N ASP A 277 13.78 0.26 -11.94
CA ASP A 277 14.82 -0.77 -11.96
C ASP A 277 14.54 -1.86 -10.91
N ILE A 278 14.27 -1.50 -9.66
CA ILE A 278 14.00 -2.44 -8.58
C ILE A 278 12.71 -3.24 -8.80
N LEU A 279 11.64 -2.58 -9.27
CA LEU A 279 10.38 -3.27 -9.56
C LEU A 279 10.47 -4.21 -10.76
N GLY A 280 11.22 -3.80 -11.80
CA GLY A 280 11.30 -4.53 -13.06
C GLY A 280 12.31 -5.67 -13.07
N ARG A 281 13.22 -5.76 -12.10
CA ARG A 281 14.20 -6.86 -12.04
C ARG A 281 13.51 -8.16 -11.62
N THR A 282 13.70 -9.20 -12.46
CA THR A 282 13.18 -10.55 -12.19
C THR A 282 14.19 -11.45 -11.50
N ALA A 283 15.27 -10.86 -10.97
CA ALA A 283 16.41 -11.60 -10.46
C ALA A 283 16.00 -12.72 -9.49
N SER A 284 16.29 -13.95 -9.87
CA SER A 284 16.20 -15.13 -9.01
C SER A 284 17.57 -15.78 -8.89
N LEU A 285 17.88 -16.26 -7.68
CA LEU A 285 19.08 -17.05 -7.44
C LEU A 285 18.79 -18.53 -7.70
N GLU A 286 19.64 -19.17 -8.46
CA GLU A 286 19.64 -20.60 -8.65
C GLU A 286 21.01 -21.16 -8.33
N VAL A 287 21.04 -22.26 -7.59
CA VAL A 287 22.26 -23.00 -7.28
C VAL A 287 22.31 -24.21 -8.20
N ARG A 288 23.36 -24.33 -8.99
CA ARG A 288 23.53 -25.40 -9.99
C ARG A 288 24.93 -25.98 -9.93
N LEU A 289 25.13 -27.22 -10.37
CA LEU A 289 26.45 -27.81 -10.49
C LEU A 289 27.16 -27.33 -11.76
N VAL A 290 28.47 -27.09 -11.64
CA VAL A 290 29.34 -26.91 -12.80
C VAL A 290 29.76 -28.27 -13.30
N ASP A 291 29.71 -28.50 -14.61
CA ASP A 291 30.29 -29.70 -15.24
C ASP A 291 31.71 -29.40 -15.74
N ASP A 292 32.67 -29.97 -15.03
CA ASP A 292 34.10 -29.89 -15.36
C ASP A 292 34.60 -31.15 -16.08
N SER A 293 33.70 -31.97 -16.68
CA SER A 293 34.06 -33.16 -17.41
C SER A 293 34.89 -32.82 -18.69
N PRO A 294 35.72 -33.72 -19.16
CA PRO A 294 36.47 -33.53 -20.40
C PRO A 294 35.59 -33.18 -21.60
N ALA A 295 34.38 -33.74 -21.67
CA ALA A 295 33.38 -33.44 -22.70
C ALA A 295 32.88 -32.00 -22.62
N ALA A 296 32.56 -31.53 -21.40
CA ALA A 296 32.11 -30.15 -21.13
C ALA A 296 33.22 -29.12 -21.46
N LEU A 297 34.47 -29.41 -21.07
CA LEU A 297 35.63 -28.57 -21.40
C LEU A 297 35.89 -28.50 -22.89
N SER A 298 35.77 -29.63 -23.63
CA SER A 298 35.91 -29.67 -25.09
C SER A 298 34.81 -28.85 -25.78
N ALA A 299 33.56 -28.90 -25.28
CA ALA A 299 32.45 -28.11 -25.79
C ALA A 299 32.66 -26.61 -25.54
N LEU A 300 33.24 -26.21 -24.40
CA LEU A 300 33.61 -24.82 -24.10
C LEU A 300 34.69 -24.29 -25.04
N ALA A 301 35.66 -25.16 -25.41
CA ALA A 301 36.73 -24.85 -26.34
C ALA A 301 36.26 -24.86 -27.84
N GLY A 302 35.00 -25.16 -28.11
CA GLY A 302 34.43 -25.21 -29.44
C GLY A 302 34.75 -26.50 -30.22
N SER A 303 35.29 -27.55 -29.55
CA SER A 303 35.75 -28.79 -30.14
C SER A 303 34.75 -29.95 -30.07
N GLY A 304 33.51 -29.70 -29.61
CA GLY A 304 32.46 -30.74 -29.47
C GLY A 304 31.08 -30.17 -29.12
N PRO A 305 30.01 -31.00 -29.20
CA PRO A 305 28.70 -30.64 -28.76
C PRO A 305 28.64 -30.52 -27.21
N ALA A 306 27.78 -29.64 -26.71
CA ALA A 306 27.52 -29.55 -25.26
C ALA A 306 26.94 -30.89 -24.77
N PRO A 307 27.35 -31.37 -23.57
CA PRO A 307 26.75 -32.56 -22.97
C PRO A 307 25.23 -32.37 -22.78
N GLU A 308 24.50 -33.47 -22.89
CA GLU A 308 23.05 -33.46 -22.71
C GLU A 308 22.70 -33.06 -21.27
N GLY A 309 21.80 -32.10 -21.12
CA GLY A 309 21.44 -31.59 -19.80
C GLY A 309 22.28 -30.41 -19.29
N ASP A 310 23.28 -29.97 -20.05
CA ASP A 310 24.13 -28.84 -19.71
C ASP A 310 23.76 -27.56 -20.49
N GLN A 311 24.16 -26.43 -19.93
CA GLN A 311 23.99 -25.12 -20.53
C GLN A 311 25.28 -24.30 -20.38
N LYS A 312 25.69 -23.66 -21.48
CA LYS A 312 26.82 -22.73 -21.47
C LYS A 312 26.35 -21.39 -20.90
N LEU A 313 26.93 -20.98 -19.77
CA LEU A 313 26.70 -19.69 -19.13
C LEU A 313 28.01 -18.90 -19.04
N TYR A 314 27.90 -17.61 -18.83
CA TYR A 314 29.04 -16.72 -18.70
C TYR A 314 29.08 -16.12 -17.28
N ASP A 315 30.29 -15.98 -16.75
CA ASP A 315 30.51 -15.20 -15.54
C ASP A 315 30.56 -13.70 -15.88
N ARG A 316 30.71 -12.88 -14.86
CA ARG A 316 30.80 -11.41 -15.01
C ARG A 316 32.05 -10.95 -15.74
N SER A 317 33.10 -11.75 -15.71
CA SER A 317 34.37 -11.50 -16.40
C SER A 317 34.34 -11.96 -17.85
N GLY A 318 33.22 -12.55 -18.33
CA GLY A 318 33.04 -13.05 -19.67
C GLY A 318 33.57 -14.48 -19.86
N HIS A 319 34.03 -15.16 -18.79
CA HIS A 319 34.46 -16.56 -18.91
C HIS A 319 33.26 -17.49 -19.05
N ALA A 320 33.32 -18.39 -19.97
CA ALA A 320 32.28 -19.38 -20.18
C ALA A 320 32.44 -20.57 -19.23
N LEU A 321 31.31 -20.98 -18.64
CA LEU A 321 31.20 -22.13 -17.75
C LEU A 321 30.12 -23.08 -18.30
N MET A 322 30.35 -24.39 -18.22
CA MET A 322 29.32 -25.39 -18.46
C MET A 322 28.61 -25.71 -17.16
N VAL A 323 27.31 -25.45 -17.11
CA VAL A 323 26.51 -25.57 -15.90
C VAL A 323 25.33 -26.49 -16.16
N ARG A 324 25.06 -27.42 -15.26
CA ARG A 324 23.90 -28.31 -15.36
C ARG A 324 22.59 -27.50 -15.31
N ARG A 325 21.61 -27.95 -16.09
CA ARG A 325 20.27 -27.34 -16.08
C ARG A 325 19.48 -27.65 -14.83
N ASP A 326 19.82 -28.74 -14.13
CA ASP A 326 19.16 -29.13 -12.88
C ASP A 326 19.47 -28.10 -11.81
N VAL A 327 18.40 -27.47 -11.28
CA VAL A 327 18.48 -26.51 -10.20
C VAL A 327 18.46 -27.26 -8.87
N LEU A 328 19.49 -27.08 -8.08
CA LEU A 328 19.64 -27.75 -6.78
C LEU A 328 18.90 -27.00 -5.67
N LEU A 329 18.91 -25.66 -5.73
CA LEU A 329 18.30 -24.78 -4.75
C LEU A 329 17.95 -23.46 -5.45
N THR A 330 16.83 -22.86 -5.04
CA THR A 330 16.32 -21.60 -5.57
C THR A 330 16.35 -20.51 -4.52
N GLY A 331 16.06 -19.27 -4.91
CA GLY A 331 15.90 -18.18 -3.96
C GLY A 331 14.67 -18.29 -3.04
N GLN A 332 13.82 -19.31 -3.20
CA GLN A 332 12.64 -19.52 -2.34
C GLN A 332 13.03 -20.06 -0.97
N GLU A 333 14.15 -20.76 -0.87
CA GLU A 333 14.71 -21.30 0.36
C GLU A 333 15.58 -20.28 1.14
N LEU A 334 15.62 -19.00 0.68
CA LEU A 334 16.32 -17.93 1.38
C LEU A 334 15.41 -17.28 2.42
N THR A 335 15.91 -17.09 3.63
CA THR A 335 15.25 -16.31 4.69
C THR A 335 15.81 -14.91 4.80
N ASP A 336 17.11 -14.73 4.50
CA ASP A 336 17.77 -13.44 4.57
C ASP A 336 18.94 -13.36 3.58
N ALA A 337 19.27 -12.13 3.17
CA ALA A 337 20.43 -11.82 2.35
C ALA A 337 21.01 -10.47 2.79
N GLN A 338 22.25 -10.45 3.24
CA GLN A 338 22.92 -9.26 3.75
C GLN A 338 24.17 -8.95 2.96
N PRO A 339 24.37 -7.69 2.53
CA PRO A 339 25.64 -7.27 1.96
C PRO A 339 26.71 -7.17 3.05
N GLY A 340 27.95 -7.43 2.70
CA GLY A 340 29.08 -7.33 3.62
C GLY A 340 30.40 -7.47 2.88
N PHE A 341 31.46 -7.77 3.64
CA PHE A 341 32.79 -7.99 3.07
C PHE A 341 33.29 -9.38 3.44
N ASP A 342 33.97 -10.03 2.52
CA ASP A 342 34.65 -11.28 2.77
C ASP A 342 35.75 -11.06 3.83
N PRO A 343 35.74 -11.80 4.97
CA PRO A 343 36.73 -11.59 6.02
C PRO A 343 38.17 -11.89 5.61
N GLN A 344 38.39 -12.64 4.53
CA GLN A 344 39.72 -13.05 4.08
C GLN A 344 40.28 -12.13 2.99
N THR A 345 39.42 -11.74 2.02
CA THR A 345 39.85 -10.93 0.87
C THR A 345 39.50 -9.45 1.00
N ASN A 346 38.63 -9.09 1.95
CA ASN A 346 38.06 -7.75 2.13
C ASN A 346 37.33 -7.24 0.88
N GLU A 347 36.88 -8.15 0.01
CA GLU A 347 36.06 -7.84 -1.16
C GLU A 347 34.57 -7.83 -0.81
N PRO A 348 33.75 -7.02 -1.51
CA PRO A 348 32.30 -7.04 -1.30
C PRO A 348 31.72 -8.44 -1.52
N ALA A 349 30.85 -8.85 -0.59
CA ALA A 349 30.20 -10.16 -0.60
C ALA A 349 28.74 -10.05 -0.18
N VAL A 350 27.94 -11.06 -0.49
CA VAL A 350 26.57 -11.19 0.01
C VAL A 350 26.47 -12.45 0.84
N PHE A 351 26.02 -12.29 2.10
CA PHE A 351 25.78 -13.39 3.02
C PHE A 351 24.32 -13.80 2.96
N LEU A 352 24.09 -15.07 2.70
CA LEU A 352 22.76 -15.67 2.59
C LEU A 352 22.48 -16.53 3.80
N THR A 353 21.25 -16.49 4.27
CA THR A 353 20.73 -17.43 5.28
C THR A 353 19.62 -18.24 4.65
N LEU A 354 19.75 -19.57 4.69
CA LEU A 354 18.76 -20.50 4.18
C LEU A 354 17.74 -20.87 5.26
N ASP A 355 16.53 -21.24 4.85
CA ASP A 355 15.56 -21.85 5.73
C ASP A 355 15.96 -23.28 6.14
N SER A 356 15.19 -23.93 7.00
CA SER A 356 15.47 -25.29 7.48
C SER A 356 15.44 -26.34 6.36
N ARG A 357 14.70 -26.12 5.28
CA ARG A 357 14.62 -27.02 4.13
C ARG A 357 15.83 -26.80 3.23
N GLY A 358 16.11 -25.55 2.87
CA GLY A 358 17.26 -25.16 2.06
C GLY A 358 18.58 -25.57 2.72
N SER A 359 18.70 -25.40 4.04
CA SER A 359 19.90 -25.80 4.79
C SER A 359 20.16 -27.31 4.67
N ARG A 360 19.13 -28.16 4.77
CA ARG A 360 19.25 -29.61 4.58
C ARG A 360 19.63 -29.97 3.15
N ILE A 361 18.93 -29.42 2.17
CA ILE A 361 19.22 -29.65 0.75
C ILE A 361 20.66 -29.23 0.44
N PHE A 362 21.10 -28.07 0.93
CA PHE A 362 22.43 -27.54 0.67
C PHE A 362 23.53 -28.37 1.35
N ALA A 363 23.28 -28.87 2.58
CA ALA A 363 24.19 -29.79 3.27
C ALA A 363 24.35 -31.09 2.47
N ASP A 364 23.25 -31.73 2.03
CA ASP A 364 23.29 -32.95 1.24
C ASP A 364 23.99 -32.76 -0.10
N VAL A 365 23.68 -31.66 -0.79
CA VAL A 365 24.32 -31.29 -2.07
C VAL A 365 25.83 -31.06 -1.89
N THR A 366 26.24 -30.31 -0.86
CA THR A 366 27.66 -30.03 -0.62
C THR A 366 28.41 -31.27 -0.17
N ARG A 367 27.80 -32.14 0.66
CA ARG A 367 28.36 -33.46 1.06
C ARG A 367 28.62 -34.35 -0.16
N ALA A 368 27.66 -34.46 -1.06
CA ALA A 368 27.75 -35.30 -2.27
C ALA A 368 28.72 -34.75 -3.36
N ASN A 369 29.07 -33.48 -3.29
CA ASN A 369 29.84 -32.80 -4.33
C ASN A 369 31.11 -32.10 -3.82
N VAL A 370 31.72 -32.62 -2.75
CA VAL A 370 33.03 -32.15 -2.26
C VAL A 370 34.06 -32.25 -3.37
N GLY A 371 34.84 -31.21 -3.59
CA GLY A 371 35.83 -31.10 -4.67
C GLY A 371 35.27 -30.62 -6.02
N LYS A 372 33.96 -30.51 -6.19
CA LYS A 372 33.33 -29.97 -7.41
C LYS A 372 32.95 -28.50 -7.23
N ARG A 373 32.76 -27.82 -8.37
CA ARG A 373 32.29 -26.43 -8.36
C ARG A 373 30.78 -26.36 -8.34
N ILE A 374 30.25 -25.43 -7.53
CA ILE A 374 28.83 -25.09 -7.49
C ILE A 374 28.68 -23.65 -8.00
N ALA A 375 27.91 -23.47 -9.08
CA ALA A 375 27.62 -22.15 -9.64
C ALA A 375 26.42 -21.54 -8.93
N MET A 376 26.57 -20.31 -8.47
CA MET A 376 25.47 -19.42 -8.09
C MET A 376 25.09 -18.58 -9.30
N VAL A 377 23.93 -18.87 -9.87
CA VAL A 377 23.43 -18.28 -11.10
C VAL A 377 22.34 -17.28 -10.78
N LEU A 378 22.56 -16.04 -11.16
CA LEU A 378 21.52 -14.99 -11.11
C LEU A 378 20.77 -15.03 -12.46
N VAL A 379 19.47 -15.31 -12.41
CA VAL A 379 18.62 -15.32 -13.60
C VAL A 379 17.80 -14.03 -13.59
N ASP A 380 18.07 -13.15 -14.57
CA ASP A 380 17.34 -11.91 -14.76
C ASP A 380 16.86 -11.79 -16.21
N ARG A 381 15.55 -11.55 -16.43
CA ARG A 381 14.93 -11.31 -17.74
C ARG A 381 15.41 -12.25 -18.85
N HIS A 382 15.42 -13.55 -18.61
CA HIS A 382 15.89 -14.58 -19.55
C HIS A 382 17.42 -14.64 -19.76
N GLN A 383 18.19 -13.83 -19.06
CA GLN A 383 19.65 -13.93 -19.04
C GLN A 383 20.08 -14.59 -17.72
N ALA A 384 20.74 -15.74 -17.85
CA ALA A 384 21.35 -16.42 -16.71
C ALA A 384 22.83 -16.10 -16.70
N GLN A 385 23.32 -15.52 -15.61
CA GLN A 385 24.71 -15.15 -15.42
C GLN A 385 25.26 -15.80 -14.16
N VAL A 386 26.45 -16.38 -14.27
CA VAL A 386 27.13 -16.94 -13.09
C VAL A 386 27.74 -15.78 -12.27
N VAL A 387 27.30 -15.65 -11.02
CA VAL A 387 27.84 -14.66 -10.09
C VAL A 387 29.16 -15.15 -9.51
N THR A 388 29.18 -16.42 -9.07
CA THR A 388 30.36 -17.09 -8.54
C THR A 388 30.24 -18.60 -8.73
N ALA A 389 31.35 -19.30 -8.82
CA ALA A 389 31.41 -20.75 -8.96
C ALA A 389 32.53 -21.35 -8.07
N PRO A 390 32.37 -21.28 -6.72
CA PRO A 390 33.37 -21.76 -5.79
C PRO A 390 33.45 -23.29 -5.80
N VAL A 391 34.62 -23.82 -5.40
CA VAL A 391 34.81 -25.26 -5.14
C VAL A 391 34.30 -25.56 -3.74
N VAL A 392 33.48 -26.60 -3.62
CA VAL A 392 33.01 -27.13 -2.33
C VAL A 392 34.19 -27.76 -1.61
N ARG A 393 34.64 -27.18 -0.51
CA ARG A 393 35.76 -27.68 0.29
C ARG A 393 35.32 -28.70 1.33
N SER A 394 34.13 -28.53 1.87
CA SER A 394 33.52 -29.40 2.87
C SER A 394 32.01 -29.28 2.84
N GLU A 395 31.32 -30.17 3.52
CA GLU A 395 29.89 -30.04 3.82
C GLU A 395 29.60 -28.70 4.50
N ILE A 396 28.51 -28.03 4.11
CA ILE A 396 28.03 -26.78 4.69
C ILE A 396 26.65 -27.04 5.31
N ASP A 397 26.63 -27.31 6.63
CA ASP A 397 25.44 -27.70 7.38
C ASP A 397 24.73 -26.54 8.09
N GLY A 398 25.40 -25.40 8.24
CA GLY A 398 24.90 -24.25 9.02
C GLY A 398 23.90 -23.35 8.29
N GLY A 399 23.50 -23.66 7.05
CA GLY A 399 22.54 -22.85 6.28
C GLY A 399 23.01 -21.43 5.95
N ARG A 400 24.27 -21.09 6.21
CA ARG A 400 24.89 -19.81 5.85
C ARG A 400 25.77 -19.99 4.63
N VAL A 401 25.49 -19.22 3.59
CA VAL A 401 26.18 -19.28 2.31
C VAL A 401 26.69 -17.89 1.97
N GLN A 402 27.94 -17.80 1.51
CA GLN A 402 28.53 -16.55 1.06
C GLN A 402 28.66 -16.53 -0.46
N ILE A 403 28.18 -15.47 -1.07
CA ILE A 403 28.44 -15.14 -2.47
C ILE A 403 29.59 -14.13 -2.48
N SER A 404 30.77 -14.54 -2.89
CA SER A 404 31.92 -13.67 -3.12
C SER A 404 32.32 -13.71 -4.59
N GLY A 405 32.89 -12.62 -5.09
CA GLY A 405 33.31 -12.50 -6.48
C GLY A 405 33.61 -11.03 -6.82
N SER A 406 34.02 -10.75 -8.04
CA SER A 406 34.28 -9.38 -8.49
C SER A 406 32.97 -8.57 -8.60
N MET A 407 32.51 -8.04 -7.47
CA MET A 407 31.35 -7.16 -7.40
C MET A 407 31.68 -5.88 -6.65
N THR A 408 31.03 -4.79 -7.01
CA THR A 408 31.14 -3.52 -6.29
C THR A 408 30.18 -3.51 -5.10
N VAL A 409 30.40 -2.62 -4.12
CA VAL A 409 29.50 -2.48 -2.96
C VAL A 409 28.06 -2.15 -3.36
N PRO A 410 27.78 -1.22 -4.31
CA PRO A 410 26.42 -1.00 -4.80
C PRO A 410 25.76 -2.27 -5.37
N GLU A 411 26.53 -3.06 -6.13
CA GLU A 411 26.02 -4.33 -6.70
C GLU A 411 25.73 -5.37 -5.62
N ALA A 412 26.60 -5.50 -4.60
CA ALA A 412 26.34 -6.40 -3.48
C ALA A 412 25.07 -5.99 -2.71
N ASN A 413 24.86 -4.68 -2.51
CA ASN A 413 23.64 -4.14 -1.92
C ASN A 413 22.40 -4.45 -2.76
N ASP A 414 22.46 -4.22 -4.09
CA ASP A 414 21.35 -4.48 -5.00
C ASP A 414 21.01 -5.97 -5.05
N ILE A 415 22.02 -6.85 -5.10
CA ILE A 415 21.83 -8.32 -5.09
C ILE A 415 21.20 -8.73 -3.75
N ALA A 416 21.72 -8.27 -2.63
CA ALA A 416 21.18 -8.59 -1.31
C ALA A 416 19.71 -8.14 -1.19
N LEU A 417 19.40 -6.92 -1.65
CA LEU A 417 18.04 -6.40 -1.65
C LEU A 417 17.10 -7.27 -2.52
N LEU A 418 17.51 -7.60 -3.74
CA LEU A 418 16.72 -8.42 -4.65
C LEU A 418 16.47 -9.82 -4.11
N LEU A 419 17.49 -10.42 -3.50
CA LEU A 419 17.40 -11.76 -2.92
C LEU A 419 16.54 -11.77 -1.65
N ARG A 420 16.68 -10.76 -0.77
CA ARG A 420 15.86 -10.61 0.44
C ARG A 420 14.39 -10.37 0.11
N ALA A 421 14.12 -9.51 -0.86
CA ALA A 421 12.76 -9.21 -1.31
C ALA A 421 12.08 -10.38 -2.01
N GLY A 422 12.85 -11.37 -2.46
CA GLY A 422 12.38 -12.58 -3.12
C GLY A 422 12.24 -12.46 -4.63
N ALA A 423 12.20 -13.64 -5.28
CA ALA A 423 11.99 -13.74 -6.72
C ALA A 423 10.52 -13.55 -7.08
N LEU A 424 10.27 -12.96 -8.24
CA LEU A 424 8.93 -12.92 -8.81
C LEU A 424 8.49 -14.33 -9.23
N ALA A 425 7.25 -14.67 -8.94
CA ALA A 425 6.68 -15.95 -9.37
C ALA A 425 6.56 -16.01 -10.90
N ALA A 426 6.21 -14.87 -11.52
CA ALA A 426 6.20 -14.67 -12.96
C ALA A 426 6.81 -13.30 -13.32
N PRO A 427 7.44 -13.16 -14.48
CA PRO A 427 7.93 -11.88 -14.96
C PRO A 427 6.81 -10.84 -15.07
N MET A 428 7.16 -9.57 -14.88
CA MET A 428 6.23 -8.46 -15.06
C MET A 428 6.81 -7.40 -15.97
N GLN A 429 5.93 -6.75 -16.73
CA GLN A 429 6.28 -5.64 -17.61
C GLN A 429 5.53 -4.40 -17.19
N ILE A 430 6.21 -3.25 -17.15
CA ILE A 430 5.57 -1.95 -16.90
C ILE A 430 4.89 -1.54 -18.21
N ILE A 431 3.55 -1.50 -18.21
CA ILE A 431 2.74 -1.11 -19.37
C ILE A 431 2.27 0.35 -19.30
N GLU A 432 2.21 0.92 -18.10
CA GLU A 432 1.92 2.34 -17.91
C GLU A 432 2.81 2.89 -16.78
N GLU A 433 3.34 4.09 -17.02
CA GLU A 433 4.10 4.86 -16.05
C GLU A 433 3.55 6.29 -16.05
N ARG A 434 3.13 6.76 -14.88
CA ARG A 434 2.66 8.12 -14.69
C ARG A 434 3.35 8.74 -13.49
N THR A 435 4.05 9.84 -13.70
CA THR A 435 4.69 10.61 -12.65
C THR A 435 3.86 11.84 -12.30
N ILE A 436 3.55 12.01 -11.02
CA ILE A 436 2.86 13.18 -10.47
C ILE A 436 3.89 14.02 -9.72
N GLY A 437 4.15 15.22 -10.23
CA GLY A 437 5.10 16.11 -9.56
C GLY A 437 4.58 16.63 -8.22
N PRO A 438 5.44 16.88 -7.22
CA PRO A 438 5.04 17.41 -5.91
C PRO A 438 4.36 18.79 -5.97
N SER A 439 4.60 19.57 -7.01
CA SER A 439 3.92 20.86 -7.26
C SER A 439 2.45 20.68 -7.54
N LEU A 440 2.09 19.67 -8.34
CA LEU A 440 0.69 19.33 -8.65
C LEU A 440 -0.04 18.83 -7.40
N GLY A 441 0.62 18.01 -6.59
CA GLY A 441 0.06 17.54 -5.31
C GLY A 441 -0.26 18.70 -4.37
N ARG A 442 0.66 19.67 -4.21
CA ARG A 442 0.40 20.88 -3.40
C ARG A 442 -0.77 21.71 -3.94
N GLN A 443 -0.88 21.85 -5.26
CA GLN A 443 -1.99 22.55 -5.90
C GLN A 443 -3.32 21.84 -5.63
N ASN A 444 -3.37 20.53 -5.76
CA ASN A 444 -4.55 19.71 -5.47
C ASN A 444 -4.99 19.83 -4.01
N ILE A 445 -4.03 19.80 -3.07
CA ILE A 445 -4.30 20.04 -1.63
C ILE A 445 -4.90 21.43 -1.42
N ALA A 446 -4.29 22.47 -1.98
CA ALA A 446 -4.76 23.85 -1.83
C ALA A 446 -6.18 24.02 -2.40
N GLN A 447 -6.44 23.52 -3.61
CA GLN A 447 -7.76 23.57 -4.23
C GLN A 447 -8.81 22.78 -3.44
N GLY A 448 -8.46 21.56 -3.01
CA GLY A 448 -9.34 20.72 -2.20
C GLY A 448 -9.68 21.37 -0.86
N PHE A 449 -8.68 21.90 -0.16
CA PHE A 449 -8.89 22.61 1.11
C PHE A 449 -9.75 23.86 0.94
N HIS A 450 -9.50 24.68 -0.10
CA HIS A 450 -10.34 25.84 -0.41
C HIS A 450 -11.78 25.44 -0.69
N SER A 451 -12.00 24.38 -1.48
CA SER A 451 -13.35 23.91 -1.80
C SER A 451 -14.11 23.47 -0.54
N VAL A 452 -13.48 22.67 0.33
CA VAL A 452 -14.08 22.24 1.60
C VAL A 452 -14.35 23.43 2.52
N THR A 453 -13.41 24.38 2.61
CA THR A 453 -13.55 25.56 3.49
C THR A 453 -14.68 26.48 3.02
N TRP A 454 -14.75 26.79 1.72
CA TRP A 454 -15.83 27.62 1.19
C TRP A 454 -17.19 26.91 1.27
N GLY A 455 -17.26 25.61 0.99
CA GLY A 455 -18.45 24.79 1.16
C GLY A 455 -18.93 24.79 2.61
N PHE A 456 -18.02 24.57 3.56
CA PHE A 456 -18.31 24.65 5.00
C PHE A 456 -18.81 26.03 5.43
N ALA A 457 -18.14 27.11 5.00
CA ALA A 457 -18.53 28.49 5.31
C ALA A 457 -19.94 28.82 4.80
N ALA A 458 -20.26 28.42 3.56
CA ALA A 458 -21.58 28.61 2.97
C ALA A 458 -22.67 27.87 3.75
N ILE A 459 -22.41 26.60 4.14
CA ILE A 459 -23.32 25.81 4.97
C ILE A 459 -23.54 26.49 6.34
N VAL A 460 -22.48 26.92 7.03
CA VAL A 460 -22.55 27.61 8.31
C VAL A 460 -23.37 28.89 8.21
N ALA A 461 -23.11 29.70 7.18
CA ALA A 461 -23.87 30.94 6.95
C ALA A 461 -25.36 30.65 6.74
N PHE A 462 -25.71 29.69 5.87
CA PHE A 462 -27.08 29.27 5.64
C PHE A 462 -27.76 28.79 6.94
N MET A 463 -27.09 27.90 7.69
CA MET A 463 -27.66 27.33 8.93
C MET A 463 -27.88 28.39 10.01
N CYS A 464 -26.94 29.31 10.20
CA CYS A 464 -27.06 30.38 11.20
C CYS A 464 -28.18 31.34 10.83
N VAL A 465 -28.36 31.69 9.56
CA VAL A 465 -29.43 32.58 9.10
C VAL A 465 -30.80 31.90 9.19
N TYR A 466 -30.91 30.64 8.73
CA TYR A 466 -32.19 29.95 8.60
C TYR A 466 -32.70 29.35 9.91
N TYR A 467 -31.79 28.78 10.74
CA TYR A 467 -32.15 28.11 12.02
C TYR A 467 -31.69 28.85 13.26
N LEU A 468 -31.06 30.02 13.14
CA LEU A 468 -30.57 30.85 14.25
C LEU A 468 -29.69 30.03 15.22
N LEU A 469 -30.07 29.99 16.53
CA LEU A 469 -29.28 29.30 17.53
C LEU A 469 -29.14 27.79 17.26
N PHE A 470 -30.20 27.13 16.80
CA PHE A 470 -30.12 25.73 16.38
C PHE A 470 -29.19 25.54 15.18
N GLY A 471 -29.14 26.51 14.27
CA GLY A 471 -28.20 26.56 13.20
C GLY A 471 -26.75 26.69 13.68
N ALA A 472 -26.49 27.55 14.67
CA ALA A 472 -25.17 27.67 15.29
C ALA A 472 -24.72 26.35 15.97
N VAL A 473 -25.65 25.69 16.71
CA VAL A 473 -25.38 24.38 17.33
C VAL A 473 -25.08 23.31 16.23
N SER A 474 -25.86 23.28 15.16
CA SER A 474 -25.64 22.37 14.02
C SER A 474 -24.29 22.64 13.34
N SER A 475 -23.89 23.90 13.22
CA SER A 475 -22.59 24.29 12.65
C SER A 475 -21.41 23.85 13.52
N ILE A 476 -21.55 23.96 14.85
CA ILE A 476 -20.55 23.43 15.79
C ILE A 476 -20.49 21.90 15.70
N ALA A 477 -21.63 21.22 15.62
CA ALA A 477 -21.68 19.77 15.44
C ALA A 477 -21.03 19.33 14.10
N LEU A 478 -21.20 20.12 13.04
CA LEU A 478 -20.56 19.89 11.74
C LEU A 478 -19.04 20.09 11.83
N ALA A 479 -18.56 21.11 12.55
CA ALA A 479 -17.12 21.30 12.80
C ALA A 479 -16.52 20.13 13.58
N VAL A 480 -17.24 19.65 14.61
CA VAL A 480 -16.84 18.46 15.38
C VAL A 480 -16.84 17.20 14.49
N ASN A 481 -17.81 17.06 13.59
CA ASN A 481 -17.81 15.95 12.62
C ASN A 481 -16.55 15.94 11.77
N LEU A 482 -16.17 17.08 11.20
CA LEU A 482 -14.96 17.19 10.39
C LEU A 482 -13.70 16.90 11.22
N LEU A 483 -13.63 17.44 12.45
CA LEU A 483 -12.53 17.15 13.38
C LEU A 483 -12.40 15.66 13.67
N LEU A 484 -13.51 14.97 13.98
CA LEU A 484 -13.51 13.55 14.28
C LEU A 484 -13.19 12.70 13.05
N LEU A 485 -13.63 13.11 11.86
CA LEU A 485 -13.29 12.45 10.61
C LEU A 485 -11.77 12.50 10.36
N ILE A 486 -11.16 13.68 10.49
CA ILE A 486 -9.70 13.85 10.36
C ILE A 486 -8.97 13.03 11.43
N ALA A 487 -9.47 13.05 12.68
CA ALA A 487 -8.88 12.29 13.77
C ALA A 487 -8.92 10.78 13.53
N LEU A 488 -10.05 10.24 13.04
CA LEU A 488 -10.15 8.82 12.70
C LEU A 488 -9.25 8.42 11.52
N LEU A 489 -9.16 9.27 10.49
CA LEU A 489 -8.23 9.04 9.38
C LEU A 489 -6.79 8.98 9.87
N SER A 490 -6.40 9.89 10.78
CA SER A 490 -5.07 9.90 11.38
C SER A 490 -4.83 8.71 12.31
N MET A 491 -5.81 8.35 13.15
CA MET A 491 -5.71 7.23 14.08
C MET A 491 -5.60 5.88 13.36
N LEU A 492 -6.32 5.71 12.25
CA LEU A 492 -6.28 4.51 11.42
C LEU A 492 -5.13 4.54 10.40
N GLN A 493 -4.36 5.63 10.36
CA GLN A 493 -3.31 5.87 9.36
C GLN A 493 -3.83 5.64 7.93
N ALA A 494 -5.07 6.10 7.67
CA ALA A 494 -5.70 5.94 6.37
C ALA A 494 -5.13 6.92 5.35
N THR A 495 -4.98 6.48 4.11
CA THR A 495 -4.45 7.30 3.01
C THR A 495 -5.54 8.21 2.44
N LEU A 496 -5.35 9.52 2.58
CA LEU A 496 -6.21 10.52 1.96
C LEU A 496 -5.81 10.72 0.49
N THR A 497 -6.77 10.51 -0.41
CA THR A 497 -6.62 10.73 -1.87
C THR A 497 -7.44 11.93 -2.32
N LEU A 498 -7.25 12.40 -3.57
CA LEU A 498 -8.09 13.47 -4.13
C LEU A 498 -9.60 13.11 -4.12
N PRO A 499 -10.03 11.90 -4.54
CA PRO A 499 -11.40 11.44 -4.34
C PRO A 499 -11.82 11.37 -2.85
N GLY A 500 -10.88 11.11 -1.93
CA GLY A 500 -11.13 11.16 -0.50
C GLY A 500 -11.48 12.58 -0.01
N ILE A 501 -10.85 13.63 -0.54
CA ILE A 501 -11.25 15.03 -0.28
C ILE A 501 -12.66 15.31 -0.79
N ALA A 502 -13.01 14.80 -1.98
CA ALA A 502 -14.37 14.91 -2.49
C ALA A 502 -15.39 14.18 -1.59
N ALA A 503 -15.02 13.01 -1.05
CA ALA A 503 -15.84 12.30 -0.06
C ALA A 503 -16.00 13.09 1.25
N MET A 504 -14.97 13.84 1.71
CA MET A 504 -15.10 14.74 2.85
C MET A 504 -16.12 15.84 2.59
N ALA A 505 -16.09 16.47 1.42
CA ALA A 505 -17.09 17.49 1.03
C ALA A 505 -18.50 16.90 0.98
N LEU A 506 -18.65 15.68 0.44
CA LEU A 506 -19.93 14.96 0.44
C LEU A 506 -20.39 14.62 1.86
N ALA A 507 -19.48 14.17 2.73
CA ALA A 507 -19.79 13.85 4.13
C ALA A 507 -20.28 15.08 4.91
N LEU A 508 -19.74 16.28 4.63
CA LEU A 508 -20.25 17.54 5.19
C LEU A 508 -21.72 17.79 4.79
N GLY A 509 -22.07 17.56 3.52
CA GLY A 509 -23.45 17.67 3.02
C GLY A 509 -24.40 16.70 3.73
N MET A 510 -24.02 15.44 3.87
CA MET A 510 -24.83 14.42 4.56
C MET A 510 -24.94 14.68 6.08
N ALA A 511 -23.85 15.18 6.70
CA ALA A 511 -23.87 15.50 8.12
C ALA A 511 -24.79 16.67 8.45
N ILE A 512 -24.85 17.69 7.58
CA ILE A 512 -25.76 18.82 7.77
C ILE A 512 -27.22 18.39 7.56
N ASP A 513 -27.50 17.51 6.61
CA ASP A 513 -28.85 17.01 6.36
C ASP A 513 -29.45 16.35 7.62
N SER A 514 -28.68 15.56 8.34
CA SER A 514 -29.09 14.99 9.63
C SER A 514 -29.48 16.07 10.65
N ASN A 515 -28.74 17.17 10.73
CA ASN A 515 -29.06 18.30 11.61
C ASN A 515 -30.28 19.10 11.12
N VAL A 516 -30.44 19.29 9.81
CA VAL A 516 -31.62 19.90 9.19
C VAL A 516 -32.87 19.08 9.52
N LEU A 517 -32.79 17.76 9.37
CA LEU A 517 -33.91 16.87 9.69
C LEU A 517 -34.33 16.97 11.16
N ILE A 518 -33.37 17.02 12.08
CA ILE A 518 -33.65 17.23 13.51
C ILE A 518 -34.34 18.58 13.73
N ASN A 519 -33.82 19.66 13.16
CA ASN A 519 -34.35 21.00 13.30
C ASN A 519 -35.78 21.13 12.73
N GLU A 520 -36.04 20.55 11.57
CA GLU A 520 -37.38 20.53 10.96
C GLU A 520 -38.37 19.68 11.77
N ARG A 521 -37.98 18.56 12.35
CA ARG A 521 -38.82 17.78 13.26
C ARG A 521 -39.15 18.56 14.54
N ILE A 522 -38.21 19.32 15.07
CA ILE A 522 -38.49 20.22 16.23
C ILE A 522 -39.50 21.32 15.82
N ARG A 523 -39.34 21.92 14.61
CA ARG A 523 -40.29 22.92 14.08
C ARG A 523 -41.69 22.34 13.89
N GLU A 524 -41.78 21.10 13.38
CA GLU A 524 -43.06 20.38 13.20
C GLU A 524 -43.75 20.16 14.54
N GLU A 525 -43.05 19.70 15.58
CA GLU A 525 -43.63 19.54 16.93
C GLU A 525 -44.10 20.88 17.53
N LEU A 526 -43.35 21.96 17.30
CA LEU A 526 -43.76 23.32 17.73
C LEU A 526 -45.01 23.80 16.98
N ARG A 527 -45.14 23.48 15.67
CA ARG A 527 -46.37 23.75 14.89
C ARG A 527 -47.58 23.02 15.41
N ASN A 528 -47.38 21.78 15.85
CA ASN A 528 -48.41 20.93 16.43
C ASN A 528 -48.79 21.34 17.89
N GLY A 529 -48.22 22.44 18.39
CA GLY A 529 -48.56 23.00 19.72
C GLY A 529 -47.83 22.36 20.90
N ALA A 530 -46.82 21.52 20.63
CA ALA A 530 -46.00 20.94 21.70
C ALA A 530 -45.20 22.05 22.44
N GLY A 531 -45.10 21.92 23.73
CA GLY A 531 -44.25 22.83 24.54
C GLY A 531 -42.79 22.74 24.13
N ALA A 532 -42.03 23.82 24.18
CA ALA A 532 -40.67 23.94 23.67
C ALA A 532 -39.71 22.81 24.13
N GLN A 533 -39.76 22.39 25.37
CA GLN A 533 -38.96 21.28 25.91
C GLN A 533 -39.40 19.91 25.36
N ALA A 534 -40.70 19.70 25.18
CA ALA A 534 -41.23 18.46 24.60
C ALA A 534 -40.90 18.38 23.12
N ALA A 535 -41.05 19.49 22.38
CA ALA A 535 -40.73 19.57 20.96
C ALA A 535 -39.25 19.21 20.68
N ILE A 536 -38.30 19.71 21.50
CA ILE A 536 -36.90 19.32 21.39
C ILE A 536 -36.74 17.81 21.63
N ALA A 537 -37.31 17.25 22.71
CA ALA A 537 -37.14 15.82 23.02
C ALA A 537 -37.71 14.90 21.95
N THR A 538 -38.93 15.19 21.49
CA THR A 538 -39.65 14.41 20.50
C THR A 538 -39.03 14.56 19.11
N GLY A 539 -38.59 15.79 18.75
CA GLY A 539 -37.92 16.06 17.49
C GLY A 539 -36.65 15.22 17.32
N TYR A 540 -35.77 15.19 18.31
CA TYR A 540 -34.58 14.31 18.31
C TYR A 540 -34.95 12.82 18.27
N ALA A 541 -35.97 12.40 19.03
CA ALA A 541 -36.36 10.99 19.06
C ALA A 541 -36.96 10.49 17.72
N ARG A 542 -37.79 11.31 17.08
CA ARG A 542 -38.41 10.98 15.80
C ARG A 542 -37.43 11.07 14.64
N ALA A 543 -36.55 12.09 14.65
CA ALA A 543 -35.52 12.22 13.62
C ALA A 543 -34.51 11.07 13.65
N TRP A 544 -34.23 10.50 14.83
CA TRP A 544 -33.26 9.42 14.99
C TRP A 544 -33.54 8.21 14.10
N ALA A 545 -34.79 7.73 14.05
CA ALA A 545 -35.14 6.57 13.23
C ALA A 545 -34.84 6.83 11.75
N THR A 546 -35.27 7.97 11.22
CA THR A 546 -35.03 8.34 9.80
C THR A 546 -33.54 8.53 9.51
N ILE A 547 -32.79 9.17 10.43
CA ILE A 547 -31.35 9.34 10.29
C ILE A 547 -30.63 7.99 10.28
N LEU A 548 -31.04 7.08 11.16
CA LEU A 548 -30.47 5.73 11.23
C LEU A 548 -30.70 4.96 9.93
N ASP A 549 -31.95 4.92 9.44
CA ASP A 549 -32.30 4.20 8.23
C ASP A 549 -31.53 4.71 7.00
N SER A 550 -31.46 6.03 6.82
CA SER A 550 -30.73 6.65 5.72
C SER A 550 -29.21 6.37 5.80
N ASN A 551 -28.63 6.54 6.99
CA ASN A 551 -27.20 6.32 7.19
C ASN A 551 -26.80 4.83 7.07
N VAL A 552 -27.65 3.89 7.54
CA VAL A 552 -27.41 2.45 7.37
C VAL A 552 -27.40 2.07 5.90
N THR A 553 -28.37 2.56 5.11
CA THR A 553 -28.43 2.30 3.67
C THR A 553 -27.17 2.82 2.96
N THR A 554 -26.76 4.04 3.28
CA THR A 554 -25.57 4.67 2.71
C THR A 554 -24.29 3.97 3.17
N LEU A 555 -24.25 3.51 4.44
CA LEU A 555 -23.13 2.74 5.00
C LEU A 555 -22.95 1.40 4.27
N ILE A 556 -24.04 0.69 3.95
CA ILE A 556 -23.99 -0.57 3.19
C ILE A 556 -23.36 -0.32 1.81
N ALA A 557 -23.78 0.75 1.12
CA ALA A 557 -23.19 1.13 -0.17
C ALA A 557 -21.70 1.49 -0.02
N GLY A 558 -21.33 2.25 1.02
CA GLY A 558 -19.96 2.59 1.34
C GLY A 558 -19.08 1.38 1.64
N LEU A 559 -19.60 0.41 2.41
CA LEU A 559 -18.91 -0.86 2.70
C LEU A 559 -18.73 -1.71 1.44
N ALA A 560 -19.73 -1.76 0.56
CA ALA A 560 -19.58 -2.44 -0.74
C ALA A 560 -18.46 -1.81 -1.58
N LEU A 561 -18.39 -0.47 -1.64
CA LEU A 561 -17.28 0.24 -2.31
C LEU A 561 -15.92 0.01 -1.63
N LEU A 562 -15.90 -0.17 -0.31
CA LEU A 562 -14.67 -0.45 0.43
C LEU A 562 -14.12 -1.86 0.13
N VAL A 563 -15.01 -2.86 0.02
CA VAL A 563 -14.64 -4.26 -0.20
C VAL A 563 -14.29 -4.51 -1.68
N PHE A 564 -15.11 -4.02 -2.60
CA PHE A 564 -14.95 -4.27 -4.03
C PHE A 564 -14.21 -3.17 -4.78
N GLY A 565 -14.04 -1.99 -4.18
CA GLY A 565 -13.33 -0.87 -4.78
C GLY A 565 -11.82 -1.06 -4.77
N SER A 566 -11.15 -0.51 -5.78
CA SER A 566 -9.70 -0.48 -5.88
C SER A 566 -9.18 0.95 -5.99
N GLY A 567 -7.92 1.19 -5.61
CA GLY A 567 -7.24 2.47 -5.76
C GLY A 567 -8.05 3.66 -5.21
N ALA A 568 -8.32 4.63 -6.07
CA ALA A 568 -9.02 5.87 -5.76
C ALA A 568 -10.45 5.65 -5.20
N VAL A 569 -11.17 4.61 -5.67
CA VAL A 569 -12.53 4.29 -5.21
C VAL A 569 -12.50 3.81 -3.75
N ARG A 570 -11.50 3.02 -3.38
CA ARG A 570 -11.31 2.57 -2.00
C ARG A 570 -10.98 3.74 -1.06
N GLY A 571 -10.12 4.67 -1.50
CA GLY A 571 -9.81 5.90 -0.74
C GLY A 571 -11.05 6.76 -0.50
N PHE A 572 -11.91 6.93 -1.51
CA PHE A 572 -13.22 7.56 -1.36
C PHE A 572 -14.09 6.83 -0.33
N ALA A 573 -14.20 5.50 -0.45
CA ALA A 573 -15.07 4.68 0.41
C ALA A 573 -14.66 4.74 1.89
N VAL A 574 -13.36 4.73 2.21
CA VAL A 574 -12.85 4.86 3.59
C VAL A 574 -13.35 6.15 4.21
N VAL A 575 -13.13 7.30 3.54
CA VAL A 575 -13.54 8.62 4.03
C VAL A 575 -15.06 8.70 4.18
N HIS A 576 -15.80 8.15 3.21
CA HIS A 576 -17.25 8.14 3.19
C HIS A 576 -17.83 7.34 4.37
N VAL A 577 -17.38 6.11 4.61
CA VAL A 577 -17.81 5.25 5.72
C VAL A 577 -17.50 5.90 7.07
N LEU A 578 -16.28 6.40 7.26
CA LEU A 578 -15.90 7.10 8.49
C LEU A 578 -16.72 8.39 8.68
N GLY A 579 -16.99 9.13 7.60
CA GLY A 579 -17.81 10.34 7.60
C GLY A 579 -19.24 10.07 8.06
N ILE A 580 -19.85 8.95 7.66
CA ILE A 580 -21.18 8.52 8.13
C ILE A 580 -21.14 8.25 9.63
N LEU A 581 -20.16 7.49 10.12
CA LEU A 581 -20.07 7.15 11.55
C LEU A 581 -19.88 8.40 12.42
N THR A 582 -19.00 9.32 12.00
CA THR A 582 -18.77 10.57 12.72
C THR A 582 -19.98 11.51 12.66
N SER A 583 -20.71 11.55 11.53
CA SER A 583 -21.92 12.36 11.37
C SER A 583 -23.05 11.92 12.29
N MET A 584 -23.26 10.61 12.44
CA MET A 584 -24.26 10.06 13.37
C MET A 584 -23.95 10.47 14.81
N PHE A 585 -22.69 10.38 15.23
CA PHE A 585 -22.27 10.81 16.55
C PHE A 585 -22.46 12.32 16.75
N SER A 586 -21.98 13.13 15.81
CA SER A 586 -22.00 14.59 15.92
C SER A 586 -23.42 15.16 15.86
N ALA A 587 -24.25 14.69 14.91
CA ALA A 587 -25.60 15.22 14.72
C ALA A 587 -26.56 14.78 15.83
N VAL A 588 -26.47 13.54 16.32
CA VAL A 588 -27.46 13.01 17.25
C VAL A 588 -27.02 13.11 18.71
N PHE A 589 -25.76 12.72 18.99
CA PHE A 589 -25.26 12.67 20.34
C PHE A 589 -24.68 14.01 20.80
N PHE A 590 -23.78 14.60 20.01
CA PHE A 590 -23.09 15.82 20.36
C PHE A 590 -23.99 17.04 20.26
N SER A 591 -24.75 17.25 19.16
CA SER A 591 -25.64 18.39 18.99
C SER A 591 -26.73 18.41 20.06
N ARG A 592 -27.33 17.24 20.40
CA ARG A 592 -28.30 17.12 21.51
C ARG A 592 -27.69 17.49 22.84
N GLY A 593 -26.42 17.14 23.08
CA GLY A 593 -25.69 17.53 24.28
C GLY A 593 -25.58 19.05 24.40
N LEU A 594 -25.22 19.75 23.32
CA LEU A 594 -25.13 21.22 23.30
C LEU A 594 -26.50 21.89 23.51
N VAL A 595 -27.54 21.42 22.84
CA VAL A 595 -28.91 21.93 23.03
C VAL A 595 -29.36 21.74 24.46
N ASN A 596 -29.05 20.60 25.08
CA ASN A 596 -29.38 20.33 26.47
C ASN A 596 -28.59 21.20 27.46
N LEU A 597 -27.33 21.54 27.16
CA LEU A 597 -26.55 22.49 27.98
C LEU A 597 -27.18 23.87 27.97
N TRP A 598 -27.66 24.33 26.81
CA TRP A 598 -28.23 25.67 26.66
C TRP A 598 -29.67 25.78 27.20
N TYR A 599 -30.55 24.84 26.82
CA TYR A 599 -31.97 24.88 27.11
C TYR A 599 -32.38 24.01 28.31
N GLY A 600 -31.63 22.98 28.69
CA GLY A 600 -32.00 21.96 29.67
C GLY A 600 -32.07 22.49 31.13
N LYS A 601 -31.41 23.60 31.45
CA LYS A 601 -31.45 24.23 32.79
C LYS A 601 -32.67 25.16 33.00
N ARG A 602 -33.35 25.56 31.92
CA ARG A 602 -34.47 26.53 32.00
C ARG A 602 -35.78 25.79 32.28
N ARG A 603 -36.34 25.98 33.47
CA ARG A 603 -37.58 25.31 33.93
C ARG A 603 -38.83 25.70 33.14
N ARG A 604 -38.95 26.95 32.63
CA ARG A 604 -40.05 27.45 31.80
C ARG A 604 -39.44 28.05 30.51
N LEU A 605 -39.41 27.24 29.47
CA LEU A 605 -38.98 27.69 28.16
C LEU A 605 -40.22 28.13 27.36
N GLN A 606 -40.40 29.45 27.17
CA GLN A 606 -41.56 29.99 26.44
C GLN A 606 -41.37 29.89 24.92
N SER A 607 -40.14 30.04 24.43
CA SER A 607 -39.81 29.94 23.00
C SER A 607 -38.41 29.38 22.78
N VAL A 608 -38.16 28.83 21.61
CA VAL A 608 -36.84 28.39 21.14
C VAL A 608 -36.43 29.18 19.91
N SER A 609 -35.15 29.54 19.82
CA SER A 609 -34.57 30.27 18.68
C SER A 609 -34.20 29.29 17.55
N ILE A 610 -35.20 28.93 16.74
CA ILE A 610 -35.06 27.95 15.62
C ILE A 610 -35.49 28.54 14.26
N GLY A 611 -35.57 29.87 14.18
CA GLY A 611 -36.06 30.58 13.00
C GLY A 611 -37.59 30.63 12.88
N GLN A 612 -38.10 30.93 11.71
CA GLN A 612 -39.55 31.08 11.52
C GLN A 612 -40.26 29.73 11.61
N VAL A 613 -41.23 29.62 12.54
CA VAL A 613 -42.16 28.49 12.64
C VAL A 613 -43.45 28.91 11.94
N TRP A 614 -43.60 28.53 10.66
CA TRP A 614 -44.82 28.83 9.90
C TRP A 614 -45.99 28.08 10.53
N LYS A 615 -47.00 28.80 11.00
CA LYS A 615 -48.28 28.24 11.46
C LYS A 615 -49.25 28.32 10.28
N PRO A 616 -49.90 27.22 9.84
CA PRO A 616 -51.01 27.35 8.89
C PRO A 616 -52.05 28.27 9.50
N ALA A 617 -52.60 29.18 8.69
CA ALA A 617 -53.74 30.01 9.13
C ALA A 617 -54.79 29.07 9.76
N ALA A 618 -55.20 29.33 11.00
CA ALA A 618 -56.24 28.58 11.63
C ALA A 618 -57.40 28.51 10.63
N GLN A 619 -57.84 27.34 10.25
CA GLN A 619 -59.10 27.19 9.52
C GLN A 619 -60.12 27.87 10.41
N ALA A 620 -60.64 29.00 9.91
CA ALA A 620 -61.75 29.68 10.59
C ALA A 620 -62.83 28.63 10.80
N ALA A 621 -63.19 28.41 12.06
CA ALA A 621 -64.30 27.51 12.36
C ALA A 621 -65.53 27.96 11.55
N PRO A 622 -66.30 27.06 10.92
CA PRO A 622 -67.48 27.46 10.18
C PRO A 622 -68.55 27.94 11.16
N GLY A 623 -68.55 29.24 11.51
CA GLY A 623 -69.48 29.83 12.48
C GLY A 623 -69.23 31.28 12.83
N ASP A 624 -68.09 31.88 12.63
CA ASP A 624 -67.83 33.27 12.94
C ASP A 624 -68.22 34.17 11.75
N LYS A 625 -69.43 34.70 11.81
CA LYS A 625 -69.89 35.78 10.89
C LYS A 625 -68.99 37.00 11.16
N PRO A 626 -68.45 37.64 10.16
CA PRO A 626 -67.72 38.90 10.34
C PRO A 626 -68.72 39.97 10.81
N ASP A 627 -68.45 40.57 11.96
CA ASP A 627 -69.13 41.77 12.47
C ASP A 627 -69.04 42.88 11.43
N ALA A 628 -70.21 43.25 10.88
CA ALA A 628 -70.40 44.30 9.89
C ALA A 628 -70.36 45.69 10.56
N LYS A 629 -69.24 46.05 11.19
CA LYS A 629 -68.99 47.41 11.67
C LYS A 629 -67.52 47.80 11.53
N THR A 630 -67.12 48.09 10.29
CA THR A 630 -66.03 48.99 9.93
C THR A 630 -65.77 48.94 8.42
N ALA A 631 -66.78 49.22 7.65
CA ALA A 631 -66.57 49.59 6.24
C ALA A 631 -66.94 51.08 6.13
N ALA A 632 -65.97 51.94 6.25
CA ALA A 632 -66.10 53.32 5.77
C ALA A 632 -65.98 53.33 4.23
N PRO A 633 -66.86 54.05 3.53
CA PRO A 633 -66.85 54.05 2.05
C PRO A 633 -65.72 54.92 1.53
N ALA A 634 -64.82 54.34 0.79
CA ALA A 634 -63.84 55.07 0.00
C ALA A 634 -64.54 55.77 -1.15
N ALA A 635 -64.50 57.11 -1.08
CA ALA A 635 -65.05 58.05 -2.07
C ALA A 635 -64.46 57.81 -3.45
N ALA A 636 -65.37 57.65 -4.44
CA ALA A 636 -65.10 57.67 -5.85
C ALA A 636 -64.53 59.04 -6.28
N ARG A 637 -63.42 59.08 -6.96
CA ARG A 637 -62.98 60.24 -7.76
C ARG A 637 -63.30 60.01 -9.25
N PRO A 638 -63.97 61.02 -9.89
CA PRO A 638 -64.36 60.89 -11.31
C PRO A 638 -63.17 61.09 -12.24
N GLY A 639 -63.21 60.37 -13.34
CA GLY A 639 -62.26 60.43 -14.41
C GLY A 639 -62.17 61.76 -15.08
N ARG A 640 -60.97 62.05 -15.65
CA ARG A 640 -60.75 63.09 -16.66
C ARG A 640 -60.08 62.46 -17.85
N LYS A 641 -60.80 62.60 -18.96
CA LYS A 641 -60.34 62.33 -20.34
C LYS A 641 -59.23 63.30 -20.72
N GLY A 642 -58.26 62.78 -21.50
CA GLY A 642 -57.27 63.48 -22.21
C GLY A 642 -56.29 62.53 -22.85
#